data_6a82662339b9a71becfeb8cd417a48d7
#
_entry.id   6a82662339b9a71becfeb8cd417a48d7
#
_cell.length_a   1.000
_cell.length_b   1.000
_cell.length_c   1.000
_cell.angle_alpha   90.00
_cell.angle_beta   90.00
_cell.angle_gamma   90.00
#
_symmetry.space_group_name_H-M   'P 1'
#
loop_
_entity.id
_entity.type
_entity.pdbx_description
1 polymer ?
#
loop_
_entity_poly.entity_id
_entity_poly.type
_entity_poly.pdbx_seq_one_letter_code
_entity_poly.pdbx_strand_id
1 'polypeptide(L)'
;MKKRHYPKILLLGLLLLLHTGLLCAHDIIGRVLNAQTGEAIAGATIFIPSLQTGTTTNELGAFNIKDLAGDQYELSISFVGFMTQTVQANTSASLDIRLEPTVLDLTEFVVNNQRDLGKTMTLINKIDLELRPTRSSQDVLRMIPGLITAQHAGGGKAEQIYLRGFDIDHGTDIRVTVDGMPVNMVSHAHGQGYADLHFLIPELIDNVDFNKGPYYTQQGDFTTAGYANFNTRNALARSSIKLETGRFDTYRAVGLLDLLGKNAGSQQNAYFGSDLTFSNGPFESPQNFNRINLMGKYHGLIGTDQVLTVSLSTFSSRWEASGQIPDRAVRSGLISRFGAIDDNEGGNTSRTNANIQLLKTLENGDLLRNQFYYVKNKFQLFSNFTFFLEDPVNGDEIRQYEDRDIFGHNLSYTAERKFGSMSLRTEAGLNIRYDKTKGTELSHTLKRNTLISYAALGDIDELNAALYVDEVLKVSERFTINAGLRFDQFSFGYVNLLDSLYDHPVVSAHTVSPKLNFYYNASPSVQIYLKSGIGFHSNDARVVIPQNGVEILPKAYGVDFGAFVKPFPNLFLNVAGWFLDLDQEFVYVGDAAVVEPSGKTRRYGLDLSARYQAAKWLFVDLDMNYTVPRSRESAEGENYIPLAPTFTSIGGLTTKFAKGLNGSIRYRHVGDRPANENNTVTALGYTLLDGGLTYTARKAEFGLTFENILNVDWNEAQFDTESRLFNEQDSVSELHYTPGTPFFAKVSATFFF
;
A
#
# COMPACT_ATOMS: atom_id res chain seq x y z
N MET A 1 14.92 -81.46 51.87
CA MET A 1 13.82 -81.22 50.91
C MET A 1 13.35 -79.75 51.07
N LYS A 2 13.78 -78.81 50.21
CA LYS A 2 13.34 -77.44 50.24
C LYS A 2 12.49 -77.18 48.96
N LYS A 3 11.19 -76.99 49.13
CA LYS A 3 10.29 -76.54 48.03
C LYS A 3 10.54 -75.06 47.75
N ARG A 4 10.96 -74.70 46.51
CA ARG A 4 11.02 -73.36 45.98
C ARG A 4 9.64 -72.91 45.52
N HIS A 5 9.12 -71.81 46.08
CA HIS A 5 7.93 -71.11 45.63
C HIS A 5 8.38 -69.99 44.70
N TYR A 6 8.26 -70.16 43.37
CA TYR A 6 8.34 -69.10 42.38
C TYR A 6 7.34 -69.38 41.23
N PRO A 7 6.07 -69.00 41.35
CA PRO A 7 5.35 -68.58 40.16
C PRO A 7 4.41 -67.39 40.36
N LYS A 8 4.28 -66.75 41.54
CA LYS A 8 3.27 -65.69 41.71
C LYS A 8 3.76 -64.26 41.36
N ILE A 9 5.09 -64.00 41.34
CA ILE A 9 5.66 -62.72 41.04
C ILE A 9 5.72 -62.48 39.51
N LEU A 10 5.90 -63.52 38.70
CA LEU A 10 5.91 -63.44 37.24
C LEU A 10 4.55 -63.07 36.62
N LEU A 11 3.47 -63.53 37.25
CA LEU A 11 2.08 -63.29 36.79
C LEU A 11 1.64 -61.84 37.10
N LEU A 12 2.12 -61.25 38.19
CA LEU A 12 1.81 -59.88 38.57
C LEU A 12 2.58 -58.91 37.70
N GLY A 13 3.81 -59.22 37.28
CA GLY A 13 4.61 -58.40 36.30
C GLY A 13 4.02 -58.44 34.89
N LEU A 14 3.45 -59.54 34.45
CA LEU A 14 2.81 -59.68 33.13
C LEU A 14 1.44 -58.99 33.08
N LEU A 15 0.70 -58.92 34.21
CA LEU A 15 -0.56 -58.18 34.32
C LEU A 15 -0.35 -56.64 34.39
N LEU A 16 0.79 -56.16 34.90
CA LEU A 16 1.14 -54.73 34.88
C LEU A 16 1.66 -54.26 33.50
N LEU A 17 2.21 -55.17 32.68
CA LEU A 17 2.61 -54.86 31.29
C LEU A 17 1.46 -54.86 30.27
N LEU A 18 0.31 -55.44 30.65
CA LEU A 18 -0.92 -55.47 29.81
C LEU A 18 -1.82 -54.24 30.02
N HIS A 19 -1.50 -53.34 30.96
CA HIS A 19 -2.23 -52.09 31.20
C HIS A 19 -1.52 -50.83 30.68
N THR A 20 -0.46 -50.94 29.89
CA THR A 20 -0.07 -49.85 29.01
C THR A 20 -1.06 -49.83 27.86
N GLY A 21 -2.23 -49.29 28.09
CA GLY A 21 -3.14 -48.93 27.01
C GLY A 21 -2.32 -48.10 25.99
N LEU A 22 -2.25 -48.58 24.77
CA LEU A 22 -1.80 -47.83 23.64
C LEU A 22 -2.64 -46.56 23.63
N LEU A 23 -2.12 -45.47 24.19
CA LEU A 23 -2.61 -44.12 23.91
C LEU A 23 -2.39 -43.91 22.42
N CYS A 24 -3.36 -44.33 21.61
CA CYS A 24 -3.40 -43.89 20.22
C CYS A 24 -3.56 -42.40 20.24
N ALA A 25 -2.47 -41.70 19.97
CA ALA A 25 -2.53 -40.29 19.70
C ALA A 25 -3.21 -40.09 18.34
N HIS A 26 -4.29 -39.34 18.33
CA HIS A 26 -5.07 -39.05 17.13
C HIS A 26 -4.90 -37.62 16.71
N ASP A 27 -4.90 -37.37 15.41
CA ASP A 27 -4.80 -36.01 14.82
C ASP A 27 -6.18 -35.57 14.32
N ILE A 28 -6.50 -34.27 14.48
CA ILE A 28 -7.60 -33.64 13.77
C ILE A 28 -7.00 -32.81 12.63
N ILE A 29 -7.32 -33.19 11.41
CA ILE A 29 -6.89 -32.52 10.20
C ILE A 29 -8.08 -31.90 9.47
N GLY A 30 -7.87 -30.80 8.78
CA GLY A 30 -8.93 -30.18 8.00
C GLY A 30 -8.48 -28.94 7.26
N ARG A 31 -9.45 -28.29 6.62
CA ARG A 31 -9.29 -27.02 5.91
C ARG A 31 -10.38 -26.05 6.30
N VAL A 32 -10.03 -24.76 6.26
CA VAL A 32 -10.97 -23.64 6.45
C VAL A 32 -11.04 -22.84 5.16
N LEU A 33 -12.22 -22.69 4.62
CA LEU A 33 -12.50 -22.03 3.35
C LEU A 33 -13.52 -20.90 3.54
N ASN A 34 -13.47 -19.89 2.68
CA ASN A 34 -14.51 -18.88 2.56
C ASN A 34 -15.76 -19.50 1.91
N ALA A 35 -16.91 -19.44 2.57
CA ALA A 35 -18.15 -20.03 2.11
C ALA A 35 -18.66 -19.39 0.79
N GLN A 36 -18.32 -18.12 0.52
CA GLN A 36 -18.79 -17.41 -0.66
C GLN A 36 -17.88 -17.61 -1.87
N THR A 37 -16.56 -17.62 -1.67
CA THR A 37 -15.58 -17.68 -2.76
C THR A 37 -14.92 -19.04 -2.93
N GLY A 38 -14.96 -19.90 -1.89
CA GLY A 38 -14.24 -21.17 -1.85
C GLY A 38 -12.73 -21.04 -1.64
N GLU A 39 -12.23 -19.85 -1.42
CA GLU A 39 -10.81 -19.61 -1.15
C GLU A 39 -10.38 -20.15 0.19
N ALA A 40 -9.12 -20.58 0.27
CA ALA A 40 -8.50 -20.98 1.52
C ALA A 40 -8.35 -19.77 2.47
N ILE A 41 -8.74 -19.94 3.72
CA ILE A 41 -8.54 -18.93 4.76
C ILE A 41 -7.27 -19.28 5.53
N ALA A 42 -6.18 -18.58 5.22
CA ALA A 42 -4.92 -18.69 5.94
C ALA A 42 -4.99 -17.96 7.29
N GLY A 43 -4.41 -18.56 8.35
CA GLY A 43 -4.38 -17.96 9.68
C GLY A 43 -5.69 -18.02 10.46
N ALA A 44 -6.71 -18.75 9.99
CA ALA A 44 -7.91 -19.02 10.80
C ALA A 44 -7.51 -19.76 12.07
N THR A 45 -8.03 -19.35 13.21
CA THR A 45 -7.78 -19.97 14.51
C THR A 45 -8.72 -21.14 14.70
N ILE A 46 -8.17 -22.31 15.02
CA ILE A 46 -8.89 -23.51 15.42
C ILE A 46 -8.55 -23.77 16.89
N PHE A 47 -9.53 -23.67 17.77
CA PHE A 47 -9.35 -23.76 19.21
C PHE A 47 -10.22 -24.90 19.81
N ILE A 48 -9.65 -25.69 20.70
CA ILE A 48 -10.36 -26.73 21.47
C ILE A 48 -10.61 -26.19 22.88
N PRO A 49 -11.84 -25.72 23.20
CA PRO A 49 -12.12 -25.11 24.50
C PRO A 49 -11.87 -26.05 25.67
N SER A 50 -12.16 -27.37 25.54
CA SER A 50 -11.98 -28.35 26.58
C SER A 50 -10.52 -28.62 26.97
N LEU A 51 -9.57 -28.40 26.03
CA LEU A 51 -8.13 -28.61 26.25
C LEU A 51 -7.34 -27.32 26.37
N GLN A 52 -7.98 -26.16 26.16
CA GLN A 52 -7.34 -24.84 26.12
C GLN A 52 -6.13 -24.79 25.15
N THR A 53 -6.24 -25.56 24.06
CA THR A 53 -5.20 -25.65 23.02
C THR A 53 -5.77 -25.39 21.63
N GLY A 54 -4.92 -25.16 20.67
CA GLY A 54 -5.37 -24.91 19.30
C GLY A 54 -4.22 -24.76 18.31
N THR A 55 -4.60 -24.51 17.06
CA THR A 55 -3.68 -24.28 15.94
C THR A 55 -4.26 -23.19 15.03
N THR A 56 -3.52 -22.83 13.98
CA THR A 56 -4.04 -21.95 12.91
C THR A 56 -3.87 -22.65 11.58
N THR A 57 -4.68 -22.24 10.60
CA THR A 57 -4.53 -22.70 9.22
C THR A 57 -3.27 -22.14 8.58
N ASN A 58 -2.66 -22.93 7.72
CA ASN A 58 -1.58 -22.50 6.84
C ASN A 58 -2.11 -21.72 5.61
N GLU A 59 -1.23 -21.36 4.67
CA GLU A 59 -1.57 -20.62 3.45
C GLU A 59 -2.56 -21.37 2.51
N LEU A 60 -2.68 -22.69 2.67
CA LEU A 60 -3.64 -23.53 1.95
C LEU A 60 -4.98 -23.70 2.72
N GLY A 61 -5.16 -22.94 3.81
CA GLY A 61 -6.29 -23.10 4.72
C GLY A 61 -6.26 -24.40 5.53
N ALA A 62 -5.22 -25.21 5.42
CA ALA A 62 -5.12 -26.51 6.08
C ALA A 62 -4.62 -26.36 7.52
N PHE A 63 -5.12 -27.22 8.40
CA PHE A 63 -4.68 -27.31 9.79
C PHE A 63 -4.50 -28.75 10.24
N ASN A 64 -3.64 -28.95 11.26
CA ASN A 64 -3.45 -30.21 11.93
C ASN A 64 -3.26 -29.95 13.43
N ILE A 65 -4.11 -30.60 14.27
CA ILE A 65 -3.96 -30.63 15.72
C ILE A 65 -3.54 -32.03 16.09
N LYS A 66 -2.33 -32.19 16.58
CA LYS A 66 -1.68 -33.47 16.86
C LYS A 66 -1.84 -33.93 18.30
N ASP A 67 -1.58 -35.21 18.50
CA ASP A 67 -1.42 -35.85 19.83
C ASP A 67 -2.66 -35.71 20.74
N LEU A 68 -3.86 -35.86 20.19
CA LEU A 68 -5.10 -35.82 20.94
C LEU A 68 -5.43 -37.20 21.53
N ALA A 69 -5.83 -37.22 22.80
CA ALA A 69 -6.11 -38.47 23.53
C ALA A 69 -7.53 -39.01 23.34
N GLY A 70 -8.44 -38.21 22.75
CA GLY A 70 -9.85 -38.61 22.56
C GLY A 70 -10.25 -38.62 21.09
N ASP A 71 -11.43 -39.22 20.81
CA ASP A 71 -11.92 -39.39 19.44
C ASP A 71 -12.80 -38.23 18.94
N GLN A 72 -13.37 -37.40 19.84
CA GLN A 72 -14.28 -36.32 19.52
C GLN A 72 -13.97 -35.08 20.32
N TYR A 73 -13.95 -33.95 19.62
CA TYR A 73 -13.73 -32.63 20.22
C TYR A 73 -14.65 -31.60 19.61
N GLU A 74 -15.08 -30.65 20.43
CA GLU A 74 -15.67 -29.39 19.94
C GLU A 74 -14.57 -28.43 19.55
N LEU A 75 -14.61 -27.96 18.29
CA LEU A 75 -13.70 -26.97 17.77
C LEU A 75 -14.43 -25.65 17.64
N SER A 76 -13.83 -24.59 18.12
CA SER A 76 -14.21 -23.20 17.80
C SER A 76 -13.31 -22.67 16.70
N ILE A 77 -13.87 -22.34 15.55
CA ILE A 77 -13.12 -21.83 14.39
C ILE A 77 -13.48 -20.37 14.20
N SER A 78 -12.47 -19.52 14.23
CA SER A 78 -12.65 -18.08 14.07
C SER A 78 -11.60 -17.48 13.13
N PHE A 79 -12.05 -16.54 12.35
CA PHE A 79 -11.19 -15.68 11.54
C PHE A 79 -11.85 -14.31 11.42
N VAL A 80 -11.04 -13.29 11.38
CA VAL A 80 -11.54 -11.93 11.38
C VAL A 80 -12.26 -11.61 10.08
N GLY A 81 -13.45 -10.99 10.19
CA GLY A 81 -14.35 -10.74 9.07
C GLY A 81 -15.21 -11.96 8.69
N PHE A 82 -15.21 -13.01 9.51
CA PHE A 82 -16.05 -14.20 9.34
C PHE A 82 -16.79 -14.55 10.62
N MET A 83 -17.95 -15.17 10.48
CA MET A 83 -18.71 -15.67 11.62
C MET A 83 -17.95 -16.82 12.28
N THR A 84 -17.73 -16.72 13.59
CA THR A 84 -17.17 -17.83 14.37
C THR A 84 -18.09 -19.04 14.30
N GLN A 85 -17.55 -20.19 13.97
CA GLN A 85 -18.28 -21.44 13.81
C GLN A 85 -17.80 -22.47 14.83
N THR A 86 -18.74 -23.15 15.48
CA THR A 86 -18.46 -24.30 16.34
C THR A 86 -18.79 -25.60 15.60
N VAL A 87 -17.83 -26.53 15.56
CA VAL A 87 -17.96 -27.80 14.82
C VAL A 87 -17.54 -28.94 15.73
N GLN A 88 -18.32 -30.06 15.72
CA GLN A 88 -17.90 -31.31 16.31
C GLN A 88 -16.96 -32.06 15.35
N ALA A 89 -15.77 -32.35 15.81
CA ALA A 89 -14.71 -32.98 15.03
C ALA A 89 -14.40 -34.38 15.53
N ASN A 90 -14.29 -35.32 14.60
CA ASN A 90 -13.78 -36.68 14.84
C ASN A 90 -12.33 -36.78 14.39
N THR A 91 -11.46 -37.37 15.16
CA THR A 91 -10.03 -37.57 14.84
C THR A 91 -9.79 -38.51 13.66
N SER A 92 -10.81 -39.18 13.15
CA SER A 92 -10.70 -40.12 12.01
C SER A 92 -11.11 -39.52 10.67
N ALA A 93 -11.59 -38.25 10.63
CA ALA A 93 -12.10 -37.62 9.42
C ALA A 93 -11.44 -36.27 9.15
N SER A 94 -11.12 -36.02 7.88
CA SER A 94 -10.71 -34.67 7.46
C SER A 94 -11.91 -33.75 7.40
N LEU A 95 -11.76 -32.54 7.92
CA LEU A 95 -12.82 -31.53 8.03
C LEU A 95 -12.70 -30.47 6.92
N ASP A 96 -13.78 -30.21 6.21
CA ASP A 96 -13.96 -29.07 5.32
C ASP A 96 -14.89 -28.04 5.99
N ILE A 97 -14.31 -26.99 6.55
CA ILE A 97 -15.02 -25.96 7.29
C ILE A 97 -15.18 -24.73 6.40
N ARG A 98 -16.40 -24.23 6.27
CA ARG A 98 -16.70 -23.06 5.44
C ARG A 98 -17.22 -21.96 6.33
N LEU A 99 -16.41 -20.90 6.49
CA LEU A 99 -16.79 -19.73 7.26
C LEU A 99 -17.56 -18.74 6.39
N GLU A 100 -18.68 -18.25 6.91
CA GLU A 100 -19.45 -17.17 6.27
C GLU A 100 -18.82 -15.81 6.59
N PRO A 101 -18.56 -14.97 5.58
CA PRO A 101 -18.16 -13.59 5.82
C PRO A 101 -19.21 -12.85 6.63
N THR A 102 -18.78 -12.07 7.60
CA THR A 102 -19.66 -11.26 8.46
C THR A 102 -19.15 -9.84 8.59
N VAL A 103 -20.04 -8.95 9.01
CA VAL A 103 -19.63 -7.62 9.44
C VAL A 103 -18.69 -7.76 10.64
N LEU A 104 -17.58 -7.02 10.58
CA LEU A 104 -16.55 -7.09 11.59
C LEU A 104 -17.13 -6.77 12.98
N ASP A 105 -16.83 -7.61 13.94
CA ASP A 105 -17.07 -7.35 15.37
C ASP A 105 -15.71 -7.10 16.06
N LEU A 106 -15.47 -5.85 16.47
CA LEU A 106 -14.25 -5.49 17.20
C LEU A 106 -14.15 -6.21 18.57
N THR A 107 -15.26 -6.74 19.08
CA THR A 107 -15.27 -7.45 20.36
C THR A 107 -14.56 -8.81 20.26
N GLU A 108 -14.57 -9.45 19.11
CA GLU A 108 -13.91 -10.74 18.86
C GLU A 108 -12.39 -10.62 18.64
N PHE A 109 -11.91 -9.39 18.48
CA PHE A 109 -10.49 -9.13 18.21
C PHE A 109 -9.63 -9.23 19.47
N VAL A 110 -8.55 -10.02 19.42
CA VAL A 110 -7.58 -10.19 20.52
C VAL A 110 -6.24 -9.58 20.12
N VAL A 111 -5.75 -8.62 20.88
CA VAL A 111 -4.45 -7.93 20.66
C VAL A 111 -3.26 -8.91 20.74
N ASN A 112 -3.47 -10.06 21.38
CA ASN A 112 -2.45 -11.06 21.69
C ASN A 112 -2.23 -12.15 20.61
N ASN A 113 -2.84 -12.06 19.44
CA ASN A 113 -2.64 -13.11 18.44
C ASN A 113 -1.30 -12.92 17.75
N GLN A 114 -0.26 -13.54 18.32
CA GLN A 114 1.17 -13.29 18.17
C GLN A 114 1.79 -13.71 16.84
N ARG A 115 1.00 -14.24 15.90
CA ARG A 115 1.54 -14.74 14.63
C ARG A 115 1.64 -13.66 13.55
N ASP A 116 0.91 -12.53 13.72
CA ASP A 116 0.87 -11.50 12.70
C ASP A 116 0.58 -10.12 13.28
N LEU A 117 1.63 -9.44 13.72
CA LEU A 117 1.56 -8.04 14.11
C LEU A 117 1.11 -7.12 12.94
N GLY A 118 1.37 -7.55 11.70
CA GLY A 118 0.85 -6.92 10.49
C GLY A 118 -0.65 -7.14 10.28
N LYS A 119 -1.19 -8.31 10.64
CA LYS A 119 -2.62 -8.64 10.40
C LYS A 119 -3.59 -7.76 11.19
N THR A 120 -3.19 -7.24 12.35
CA THR A 120 -4.02 -6.30 13.12
C THR A 120 -4.33 -5.04 12.31
N MET A 121 -3.34 -4.50 11.60
CA MET A 121 -3.53 -3.31 10.76
C MET A 121 -4.22 -3.65 9.44
N THR A 122 -3.86 -4.78 8.81
CA THR A 122 -4.51 -5.28 7.58
C THR A 122 -6.01 -5.47 7.77
N LEU A 123 -6.42 -5.87 8.97
CA LEU A 123 -7.82 -6.05 9.33
C LEU A 123 -8.58 -4.73 9.42
N ILE A 124 -8.00 -3.74 10.07
CA ILE A 124 -8.55 -2.38 10.15
C ILE A 124 -8.74 -1.83 8.75
N ASN A 125 -7.80 -2.09 7.85
CA ASN A 125 -7.85 -1.66 6.46
C ASN A 125 -9.02 -2.28 5.67
N LYS A 126 -9.37 -3.53 5.93
CA LYS A 126 -10.52 -4.15 5.27
C LYS A 126 -11.84 -3.45 5.60
N ILE A 127 -12.00 -3.02 6.85
CA ILE A 127 -13.16 -2.22 7.26
C ILE A 127 -13.15 -0.88 6.53
N ASP A 128 -12.01 -0.22 6.53
CA ASP A 128 -11.84 1.09 5.90
C ASP A 128 -12.11 1.01 4.39
N LEU A 129 -11.65 -0.05 3.69
CA LEU A 129 -11.95 -0.32 2.28
C LEU A 129 -13.45 -0.44 2.00
N GLU A 130 -14.18 -1.15 2.85
CA GLU A 130 -15.63 -1.35 2.66
C GLU A 130 -16.46 -0.10 2.98
N LEU A 131 -15.91 0.85 3.73
CA LEU A 131 -16.66 1.94 4.34
C LEU A 131 -16.28 3.34 3.81
N ARG A 132 -15.16 3.47 3.10
CA ARG A 132 -14.68 4.76 2.58
C ARG A 132 -15.04 4.93 1.10
N PRO A 133 -15.71 6.02 0.71
CA PRO A 133 -15.92 6.32 -0.71
C PRO A 133 -14.57 6.62 -1.38
N THR A 134 -14.31 5.96 -2.51
CA THR A 134 -13.13 6.19 -3.34
C THR A 134 -13.55 6.79 -4.69
N ARG A 135 -12.88 7.86 -5.13
CA ARG A 135 -13.06 8.44 -6.48
C ARG A 135 -12.16 7.74 -7.48
N SER A 136 -10.93 7.51 -7.08
CA SER A 136 -9.88 6.96 -7.91
C SER A 136 -9.19 5.79 -7.20
N SER A 137 -8.40 5.03 -7.91
CA SER A 137 -7.52 4.02 -7.33
C SER A 137 -6.46 4.62 -6.41
N GLN A 138 -6.05 5.86 -6.64
CA GLN A 138 -5.11 6.59 -5.79
C GLN A 138 -5.72 6.92 -4.41
N ASP A 139 -7.03 7.17 -4.32
CA ASP A 139 -7.71 7.38 -3.04
C ASP A 139 -7.56 6.20 -2.07
N VAL A 140 -7.20 5.01 -2.58
CA VAL A 140 -6.94 3.84 -1.74
C VAL A 140 -5.71 4.06 -0.84
N LEU A 141 -4.74 4.88 -1.24
CA LEU A 141 -3.62 5.29 -0.38
C LEU A 141 -4.09 6.00 0.89
N ARG A 142 -5.19 6.74 0.84
CA ARG A 142 -5.78 7.43 2.00
C ARG A 142 -6.32 6.49 3.09
N MET A 143 -6.32 5.17 2.86
CA MET A 143 -6.63 4.17 3.90
C MET A 143 -5.47 3.99 4.87
N ILE A 144 -4.26 4.39 4.49
CA ILE A 144 -3.10 4.38 5.37
C ILE A 144 -3.26 5.51 6.40
N PRO A 145 -3.30 5.23 7.70
CA PRO A 145 -3.50 6.24 8.72
C PRO A 145 -2.48 7.39 8.63
N GLY A 146 -2.98 8.60 8.40
CA GLY A 146 -2.16 9.81 8.29
C GLY A 146 -1.50 10.02 6.93
N LEU A 147 -1.75 9.18 5.94
CA LEU A 147 -1.38 9.44 4.57
C LEU A 147 -2.43 10.32 3.91
N ILE A 148 -1.98 11.39 3.28
CA ILE A 148 -2.79 12.33 2.50
C ILE A 148 -2.24 12.38 1.09
N THR A 149 -3.10 12.57 0.11
CA THR A 149 -2.73 12.77 -1.28
C THR A 149 -3.25 14.11 -1.76
N ALA A 150 -2.52 14.74 -2.67
CA ALA A 150 -2.93 15.94 -3.38
C ALA A 150 -2.73 15.74 -4.88
N GLN A 151 -3.72 16.15 -5.67
CA GLN A 151 -3.65 16.00 -7.11
C GLN A 151 -2.98 17.22 -7.74
N HIS A 152 -2.05 16.97 -8.64
CA HIS A 152 -1.62 17.99 -9.60
C HIS A 152 -2.74 18.22 -10.62
N ALA A 153 -2.77 19.39 -11.23
CA ALA A 153 -3.72 19.67 -12.29
C ALA A 153 -3.58 18.65 -13.43
N GLY A 154 -4.62 17.87 -13.65
CA GLY A 154 -4.61 16.80 -14.64
C GLY A 154 -4.85 15.42 -14.00
N GLY A 155 -6.06 14.92 -14.11
CA GLY A 155 -6.56 13.71 -13.44
C GLY A 155 -5.88 12.38 -13.78
N GLY A 156 -4.88 12.36 -14.66
CA GLY A 156 -4.16 11.15 -15.07
C GLY A 156 -2.71 11.08 -14.61
N LYS A 157 -2.21 12.09 -13.90
CA LYS A 157 -0.87 12.12 -13.29
C LYS A 157 -0.93 11.48 -11.90
N ALA A 158 0.16 10.87 -11.43
CA ALA A 158 0.28 10.40 -10.05
C ALA A 158 0.07 11.55 -9.05
N GLU A 159 -0.54 11.24 -7.91
CA GLU A 159 -0.79 12.21 -6.85
C GLU A 159 0.47 12.41 -6.00
N GLN A 160 0.66 13.62 -5.48
CA GLN A 160 1.61 13.93 -4.41
C GLN A 160 1.17 13.22 -3.13
N ILE A 161 2.10 12.64 -2.40
CA ILE A 161 1.83 11.82 -1.21
C ILE A 161 2.46 12.48 0.00
N TYR A 162 1.71 12.63 1.09
CA TYR A 162 2.19 13.13 2.36
C TYR A 162 2.09 12.06 3.44
N LEU A 163 3.22 11.76 4.09
CA LEU A 163 3.26 10.80 5.19
C LEU A 163 4.36 11.18 6.20
N ARG A 164 4.04 11.29 7.49
CA ARG A 164 5.02 11.60 8.56
C ARG A 164 5.89 12.83 8.27
N GLY A 165 5.30 13.90 7.74
CA GLY A 165 6.03 15.11 7.40
C GLY A 165 7.00 14.97 6.22
N PHE A 166 6.86 13.92 5.42
CA PHE A 166 7.42 13.89 4.09
C PHE A 166 6.43 14.54 3.12
N ASP A 167 6.95 15.36 2.25
CA ASP A 167 6.38 15.62 0.95
C ASP A 167 7.02 14.63 -0.02
N ILE A 168 6.27 13.59 -0.35
CA ILE A 168 6.71 12.56 -1.26
C ILE A 168 6.12 12.91 -2.62
N ASP A 169 6.82 13.77 -3.35
CA ASP A 169 6.39 14.04 -4.70
C ASP A 169 6.56 12.76 -5.52
N HIS A 170 5.43 12.12 -5.77
CA HIS A 170 5.29 10.92 -6.56
C HIS A 170 5.84 9.59 -6.01
N GLY A 171 6.52 9.49 -4.86
CA GLY A 171 6.80 8.20 -4.24
C GLY A 171 8.21 7.88 -3.78
N THR A 172 9.11 8.87 -3.63
CA THR A 172 10.53 8.65 -3.26
C THR A 172 10.77 7.98 -1.90
N ASP A 173 9.85 8.08 -0.96
CA ASP A 173 10.03 7.64 0.44
C ASP A 173 9.00 6.63 0.93
N ILE A 174 8.09 6.25 0.07
CA ILE A 174 7.12 5.18 0.32
C ILE A 174 7.20 4.11 -0.76
N ARG A 175 7.50 2.88 -0.38
CA ARG A 175 7.46 1.76 -1.30
C ARG A 175 6.03 1.31 -1.54
N VAL A 176 5.59 1.33 -2.79
CA VAL A 176 4.25 0.88 -3.19
C VAL A 176 4.37 -0.34 -4.09
N THR A 177 3.60 -1.39 -3.78
CA THR A 177 3.50 -2.59 -4.63
C THR A 177 2.05 -3.00 -4.86
N VAL A 178 1.78 -3.70 -5.97
CA VAL A 178 0.50 -4.36 -6.26
C VAL A 178 0.77 -5.82 -6.58
N ASP A 179 0.21 -6.74 -5.80
CA ASP A 179 0.45 -8.19 -5.91
C ASP A 179 1.96 -8.53 -5.97
N GLY A 180 2.79 -7.80 -5.21
CA GLY A 180 4.26 -7.96 -5.16
C GLY A 180 5.03 -7.32 -6.32
N MET A 181 4.36 -6.73 -7.32
CA MET A 181 5.00 -5.95 -8.40
C MET A 181 5.24 -4.51 -7.94
N PRO A 182 6.38 -3.89 -8.24
CA PRO A 182 6.65 -2.50 -7.88
C PRO A 182 5.75 -1.54 -8.65
N VAL A 183 5.27 -0.50 -7.97
CA VAL A 183 4.61 0.66 -8.55
C VAL A 183 5.62 1.76 -8.80
N ASN A 184 6.49 2.04 -7.82
CA ASN A 184 7.53 3.07 -7.94
C ASN A 184 8.48 2.81 -9.11
N MET A 185 8.72 3.86 -9.91
CA MET A 185 9.73 3.90 -10.97
C MET A 185 11.01 4.52 -10.41
N VAL A 186 12.17 3.86 -10.51
CA VAL A 186 13.41 4.33 -9.86
C VAL A 186 13.83 5.66 -10.48
N SER A 187 14.37 5.69 -11.69
CA SER A 187 14.63 6.94 -12.41
C SER A 187 13.52 7.17 -13.42
N HIS A 188 12.68 8.18 -13.24
CA HIS A 188 11.51 8.43 -14.09
C HIS A 188 11.61 9.79 -14.75
N ALA A 189 11.07 9.94 -15.97
CA ALA A 189 11.14 11.18 -16.75
C ALA A 189 10.53 12.38 -16.01
N HIS A 190 9.50 12.17 -15.20
CA HIS A 190 8.85 13.25 -14.44
C HIS A 190 9.51 13.47 -13.08
N GLY A 191 9.89 12.43 -12.38
CA GLY A 191 10.51 12.51 -11.07
C GLY A 191 10.77 11.11 -10.50
N GLN A 192 11.84 11.00 -9.73
CA GLN A 192 12.25 9.75 -9.11
C GLN A 192 11.13 9.17 -8.24
N GLY A 193 11.00 7.84 -8.25
CA GLY A 193 10.05 7.13 -7.39
C GLY A 193 8.60 7.18 -7.89
N TYR A 194 8.31 7.77 -9.04
CA TYR A 194 6.97 7.97 -9.59
C TYR A 194 6.06 6.75 -9.39
N ALA A 195 4.97 6.91 -8.64
CA ALA A 195 4.08 5.85 -8.20
C ALA A 195 2.62 6.09 -8.62
N ASP A 196 2.29 5.67 -9.83
CA ASP A 196 0.94 5.78 -10.40
C ASP A 196 0.12 4.50 -10.13
N LEU A 197 -1.01 4.65 -9.44
CA LEU A 197 -1.98 3.57 -9.14
C LEU A 197 -3.22 3.58 -10.06
N HIS A 198 -3.29 4.43 -11.08
CA HIS A 198 -4.45 4.50 -11.97
C HIS A 198 -4.76 3.19 -12.71
N PHE A 199 -3.78 2.29 -12.82
CA PHE A 199 -3.97 0.95 -13.40
C PHE A 199 -4.75 -0.03 -12.50
N LEU A 200 -5.00 0.32 -11.25
CA LEU A 200 -5.68 -0.53 -10.28
C LEU A 200 -7.19 -0.30 -10.33
N ILE A 201 -7.98 -1.35 -10.34
CA ILE A 201 -9.44 -1.30 -10.22
C ILE A 201 -9.79 -1.39 -8.73
N PRO A 202 -10.32 -0.32 -8.09
CA PRO A 202 -10.55 -0.29 -6.64
C PRO A 202 -11.39 -1.45 -6.12
N GLU A 203 -12.42 -1.87 -6.86
CA GLU A 203 -13.31 -2.97 -6.49
C GLU A 203 -12.62 -4.33 -6.45
N LEU A 204 -11.43 -4.46 -7.07
CA LEU A 204 -10.63 -5.68 -7.04
C LEU A 204 -9.62 -5.71 -5.89
N ILE A 205 -9.46 -4.64 -5.11
CA ILE A 205 -8.59 -4.65 -3.94
C ILE A 205 -9.23 -5.50 -2.85
N ASP A 206 -8.49 -6.46 -2.31
CA ASP A 206 -8.90 -7.27 -1.16
C ASP A 206 -8.41 -6.66 0.15
N ASN A 207 -7.14 -6.29 0.19
CA ASN A 207 -6.52 -5.69 1.37
C ASN A 207 -5.30 -4.83 1.00
N VAL A 208 -4.90 -3.97 1.93
CA VAL A 208 -3.66 -3.20 1.87
C VAL A 208 -2.83 -3.56 3.09
N ASP A 209 -1.66 -4.16 2.88
CA ASP A 209 -0.66 -4.35 3.93
C ASP A 209 0.27 -3.14 3.93
N PHE A 210 0.24 -2.37 5.01
CA PHE A 210 1.08 -1.19 5.14
C PHE A 210 1.69 -1.09 6.53
N ASN A 211 2.83 -0.43 6.59
CA ASN A 211 3.44 0.02 7.85
C ASN A 211 4.27 1.29 7.61
N LYS A 212 4.48 2.04 8.69
CA LYS A 212 5.29 3.26 8.70
C LYS A 212 6.70 2.95 9.17
N GLY A 213 7.67 3.70 8.63
CA GLY A 213 9.09 3.61 8.99
C GLY A 213 9.83 2.41 8.38
N PRO A 214 11.17 2.40 8.53
CA PRO A 214 12.07 1.46 7.85
C PRO A 214 12.31 0.16 8.64
N TYR A 215 11.31 -0.48 9.21
CA TYR A 215 11.47 -1.54 10.22
C TYR A 215 11.30 -2.96 9.70
N TYR A 216 11.01 -3.14 8.42
CA TYR A 216 10.61 -4.43 7.84
C TYR A 216 11.63 -4.92 6.82
N THR A 217 12.15 -6.12 7.04
CA THR A 217 13.30 -6.69 6.32
C THR A 217 12.99 -7.01 4.85
N GLN A 218 11.74 -7.39 4.56
CA GLN A 218 11.27 -7.70 3.21
C GLN A 218 11.21 -6.46 2.30
N GLN A 219 11.16 -5.27 2.92
CA GLN A 219 11.06 -4.00 2.23
C GLN A 219 12.46 -3.42 2.00
N GLY A 220 12.75 -3.02 0.77
CA GLY A 220 14.05 -2.45 0.36
C GLY A 220 13.94 -0.98 0.00
N ASP A 221 14.27 -0.68 -1.25
CA ASP A 221 14.28 0.67 -1.80
C ASP A 221 12.97 1.44 -1.58
N PHE A 222 13.06 2.77 -1.38
CA PHE A 222 11.97 3.70 -1.07
C PHE A 222 11.23 3.43 0.26
N THR A 223 11.81 2.64 1.18
CA THR A 223 11.18 2.37 2.47
C THR A 223 11.81 3.19 3.59
N THR A 224 11.67 4.50 3.53
CA THR A 224 12.12 5.43 4.58
C THR A 224 10.95 5.91 5.43
N ALA A 225 9.88 6.42 4.85
CA ALA A 225 8.64 6.76 5.54
C ALA A 225 7.74 5.55 5.80
N GLY A 226 7.80 4.52 4.93
CA GLY A 226 6.99 3.33 5.06
C GLY A 226 6.78 2.55 3.76
N TYR A 227 5.79 1.66 3.78
CA TYR A 227 5.39 0.91 2.59
C TYR A 227 3.87 0.68 2.54
N ALA A 228 3.37 0.39 1.32
CA ALA A 228 2.00 -0.02 1.05
C ALA A 228 1.97 -1.13 -0.01
N ASN A 229 1.51 -2.33 0.37
CA ASN A 229 1.35 -3.47 -0.52
C ASN A 229 -0.14 -3.70 -0.77
N PHE A 230 -0.61 -3.42 -1.97
CA PHE A 230 -1.99 -3.67 -2.39
C PHE A 230 -2.11 -5.10 -2.88
N ASN A 231 -3.04 -5.85 -2.33
CA ASN A 231 -3.33 -7.20 -2.77
C ASN A 231 -4.70 -7.23 -3.44
N THR A 232 -4.75 -7.72 -4.69
CA THR A 232 -6.01 -7.87 -5.40
C THR A 232 -6.68 -9.19 -5.03
N ARG A 233 -8.01 -9.23 -5.11
CA ARG A 233 -8.82 -10.41 -4.82
C ARG A 233 -8.35 -11.61 -5.62
N ASN A 234 -8.37 -12.79 -5.01
CA ASN A 234 -8.08 -14.04 -5.71
C ASN A 234 -9.34 -14.68 -6.29
N ALA A 235 -10.52 -14.30 -5.79
CA ALA A 235 -11.82 -14.78 -6.28
C ALA A 235 -12.88 -13.67 -6.18
N LEU A 236 -13.93 -13.78 -7.01
CA LEU A 236 -15.12 -12.97 -6.92
C LEU A 236 -16.25 -13.76 -6.26
N ALA A 237 -16.94 -13.14 -5.30
CA ALA A 237 -18.14 -13.73 -4.71
C ALA A 237 -19.28 -13.89 -5.72
N ARG A 238 -19.36 -12.99 -6.69
CA ARG A 238 -20.37 -12.93 -7.77
C ARG A 238 -19.93 -11.97 -8.88
N SER A 239 -20.44 -12.16 -10.07
CA SER A 239 -20.29 -11.21 -11.17
C SER A 239 -21.09 -9.94 -10.92
N SER A 240 -20.62 -8.79 -11.44
CA SER A 240 -21.32 -7.52 -11.31
C SER A 240 -21.00 -6.55 -12.44
N ILE A 241 -21.95 -5.65 -12.68
CA ILE A 241 -21.77 -4.46 -13.51
C ILE A 241 -22.16 -3.26 -12.65
N LYS A 242 -21.26 -2.29 -12.52
CA LYS A 242 -21.46 -1.04 -11.79
C LYS A 242 -21.40 0.13 -12.77
N LEU A 243 -22.37 1.02 -12.68
CA LEU A 243 -22.44 2.25 -13.44
C LEU A 243 -22.47 3.43 -12.47
N GLU A 244 -21.70 4.47 -12.77
CA GLU A 244 -21.63 5.68 -11.97
C GLU A 244 -21.78 6.91 -12.87
N THR A 245 -22.47 7.95 -12.37
CA THR A 245 -22.52 9.27 -13.00
C THR A 245 -22.45 10.36 -11.93
N GLY A 246 -21.74 11.44 -12.20
CA GLY A 246 -21.51 12.52 -11.25
C GLY A 246 -21.37 13.89 -11.93
N ARG A 247 -21.15 14.91 -11.10
CA ARG A 247 -20.87 16.28 -11.59
C ARG A 247 -19.62 16.29 -12.48
N PHE A 248 -19.42 17.35 -13.22
CA PHE A 248 -18.28 17.59 -14.10
C PHE A 248 -18.12 16.48 -15.14
N ASP A 249 -19.26 16.05 -15.72
CA ASP A 249 -19.34 15.00 -16.74
C ASP A 249 -18.59 13.73 -16.35
N THR A 250 -18.70 13.34 -15.08
CA THR A 250 -18.03 12.13 -14.57
C THR A 250 -18.91 10.91 -14.85
N TYR A 251 -18.36 9.95 -15.59
CA TYR A 251 -19.01 8.66 -15.91
C TYR A 251 -18.01 7.53 -15.65
N ARG A 252 -18.48 6.45 -15.06
CA ARG A 252 -17.67 5.26 -14.85
C ARG A 252 -18.50 4.00 -15.03
N ALA A 253 -17.92 2.99 -15.68
CA ALA A 253 -18.50 1.66 -15.83
C ALA A 253 -17.47 0.60 -15.40
N VAL A 254 -17.84 -0.24 -14.44
CA VAL A 254 -17.02 -1.35 -13.95
C VAL A 254 -17.72 -2.66 -14.21
N GLY A 255 -17.01 -3.59 -14.87
CA GLY A 255 -17.47 -4.95 -15.09
C GLY A 255 -16.58 -5.94 -14.35
N LEU A 256 -17.15 -6.80 -13.52
CA LEU A 256 -16.45 -7.86 -12.81
C LEU A 256 -17.15 -9.19 -13.15
N LEU A 257 -16.41 -10.12 -13.76
CA LEU A 257 -16.96 -11.38 -14.25
C LEU A 257 -16.22 -12.55 -13.59
N ASP A 258 -16.92 -13.37 -12.82
CA ASP A 258 -16.45 -14.68 -12.39
C ASP A 258 -16.54 -15.64 -13.58
N LEU A 259 -15.40 -16.21 -13.99
CA LEU A 259 -15.26 -17.02 -15.20
C LEU A 259 -15.45 -18.53 -14.95
N LEU A 260 -15.23 -19.00 -13.73
CA LEU A 260 -15.28 -20.44 -13.41
C LEU A 260 -16.54 -20.84 -12.66
N GLY A 261 -17.24 -19.87 -12.04
CA GLY A 261 -18.42 -20.13 -11.24
C GLY A 261 -18.09 -20.94 -9.96
N LYS A 262 -19.13 -21.20 -9.18
CA LYS A 262 -19.01 -21.94 -7.90
C LYS A 262 -19.06 -23.44 -8.14
N ASN A 263 -18.03 -24.05 -8.65
CA ASN A 263 -17.90 -25.51 -8.65
C ASN A 263 -17.56 -25.99 -7.23
N ALA A 264 -18.51 -26.60 -6.55
CA ALA A 264 -18.31 -27.18 -5.23
C ALA A 264 -17.15 -28.21 -5.30
N GLY A 265 -16.02 -27.88 -4.66
CA GLY A 265 -14.84 -28.74 -4.58
C GLY A 265 -13.61 -28.30 -5.38
N SER A 266 -13.71 -27.43 -6.36
CA SER A 266 -12.52 -26.87 -7.02
C SER A 266 -12.03 -25.64 -6.26
N GLN A 267 -10.80 -25.68 -5.73
CA GLN A 267 -10.11 -24.52 -5.18
C GLN A 267 -9.45 -23.70 -6.32
N GLN A 268 -10.21 -23.48 -7.39
CA GLN A 268 -9.77 -22.74 -8.57
C GLN A 268 -10.74 -21.61 -8.84
N ASN A 269 -10.18 -20.43 -9.04
CA ASN A 269 -10.90 -19.20 -9.30
C ASN A 269 -10.29 -18.51 -10.50
N ALA A 270 -11.11 -17.91 -11.34
CA ALA A 270 -10.65 -17.04 -12.40
C ALA A 270 -11.67 -15.93 -12.59
N TYR A 271 -11.19 -14.72 -12.82
CA TYR A 271 -12.08 -13.61 -13.11
C TYR A 271 -11.50 -12.66 -14.15
N PHE A 272 -12.37 -11.87 -14.71
CA PHE A 272 -12.05 -10.72 -15.55
C PHE A 272 -12.66 -9.47 -14.95
N GLY A 273 -11.88 -8.38 -14.89
CA GLY A 273 -12.28 -7.05 -14.44
C GLY A 273 -12.03 -6.00 -15.51
N SER A 274 -12.93 -5.06 -15.65
CA SER A 274 -12.80 -3.89 -16.52
C SER A 274 -13.27 -2.63 -15.79
N ASP A 275 -12.61 -1.48 -16.05
CA ASP A 275 -12.99 -0.16 -15.53
C ASP A 275 -12.80 0.88 -16.65
N LEU A 276 -13.87 1.53 -17.02
CA LEU A 276 -13.90 2.60 -18.00
C LEU A 276 -14.31 3.88 -17.27
N THR A 277 -13.48 4.91 -17.32
CA THR A 277 -13.75 6.19 -16.64
C THR A 277 -13.59 7.35 -17.61
N PHE A 278 -14.50 8.32 -17.52
CA PHE A 278 -14.43 9.61 -18.19
C PHE A 278 -14.78 10.73 -17.20
N SER A 279 -14.07 11.88 -17.27
CA SER A 279 -14.39 13.07 -16.48
C SER A 279 -13.79 14.34 -17.10
N ASN A 280 -14.56 15.44 -17.07
CA ASN A 280 -14.06 16.76 -17.48
C ASN A 280 -13.41 17.55 -16.33
N GLY A 281 -13.68 17.16 -15.06
CA GLY A 281 -13.24 17.94 -13.90
C GLY A 281 -13.94 19.30 -13.79
N PRO A 282 -13.64 20.08 -12.74
CA PRO A 282 -14.27 21.38 -12.50
C PRO A 282 -13.64 22.56 -13.30
N PHE A 283 -12.65 22.29 -14.13
CA PHE A 283 -11.85 23.30 -14.83
C PHE A 283 -12.54 23.87 -16.06
N GLU A 284 -12.25 25.13 -16.40
CA GLU A 284 -12.75 25.78 -17.60
C GLU A 284 -12.19 25.14 -18.87
N SER A 285 -10.87 24.79 -18.86
CA SER A 285 -10.27 23.90 -19.83
C SER A 285 -10.54 22.45 -19.40
N PRO A 286 -11.52 21.75 -20.03
CA PRO A 286 -11.94 20.43 -19.54
C PRO A 286 -10.79 19.43 -19.64
N GLN A 287 -10.65 18.63 -18.59
CA GLN A 287 -9.57 17.63 -18.50
C GLN A 287 -9.69 16.49 -19.52
N ASN A 288 -10.89 16.27 -20.08
CA ASN A 288 -11.14 15.18 -21.03
C ASN A 288 -10.50 13.86 -20.59
N PHE A 289 -10.41 13.69 -19.26
CA PHE A 289 -9.77 12.50 -18.66
C PHE A 289 -10.52 11.25 -19.07
N ASN A 290 -9.81 10.33 -19.67
CA ASN A 290 -10.36 9.01 -20.00
C ASN A 290 -9.37 7.93 -19.58
N ARG A 291 -9.90 6.82 -19.08
CA ARG A 291 -9.12 5.69 -18.57
C ARG A 291 -9.80 4.37 -18.89
N ILE A 292 -9.00 3.41 -19.32
CA ILE A 292 -9.40 2.04 -19.54
C ILE A 292 -8.47 1.14 -18.73
N ASN A 293 -9.04 0.31 -17.85
CA ASN A 293 -8.35 -0.76 -17.13
C ASN A 293 -8.98 -2.10 -17.47
N LEU A 294 -8.14 -3.08 -17.76
CA LEU A 294 -8.54 -4.47 -17.95
C LEU A 294 -7.63 -5.35 -17.11
N MET A 295 -8.19 -6.34 -16.42
CA MET A 295 -7.46 -7.29 -15.59
C MET A 295 -8.06 -8.68 -15.69
N GLY A 296 -7.24 -9.70 -15.91
CA GLY A 296 -7.59 -11.10 -15.75
C GLY A 296 -6.71 -11.74 -14.67
N LYS A 297 -7.30 -12.51 -13.77
CA LYS A 297 -6.57 -13.24 -12.72
C LYS A 297 -7.09 -14.67 -12.60
N TYR A 298 -6.17 -15.62 -12.55
CA TYR A 298 -6.40 -17.01 -12.15
C TYR A 298 -5.70 -17.26 -10.83
N HIS A 299 -6.35 -17.97 -9.93
CA HIS A 299 -5.81 -18.42 -8.66
C HIS A 299 -6.34 -19.81 -8.34
N GLY A 300 -5.45 -20.78 -8.11
CA GLY A 300 -5.92 -22.12 -7.85
C GLY A 300 -4.88 -23.08 -7.29
N LEU A 301 -5.38 -24.06 -6.55
CA LEU A 301 -4.60 -25.18 -6.04
C LEU A 301 -4.22 -26.12 -7.19
N ILE A 302 -2.93 -26.41 -7.33
CA ILE A 302 -2.39 -27.40 -8.24
C ILE A 302 -1.85 -28.58 -7.44
N GLY A 303 -2.41 -29.77 -7.66
CA GLY A 303 -2.11 -30.91 -6.80
C GLY A 303 -2.62 -30.69 -5.36
N THR A 304 -1.81 -31.02 -4.36
CA THR A 304 -2.18 -30.98 -2.94
C THR A 304 -1.44 -29.90 -2.14
N ASP A 305 -0.35 -29.37 -2.69
CA ASP A 305 0.67 -28.60 -1.97
C ASP A 305 1.09 -27.30 -2.64
N GLN A 306 0.53 -26.98 -3.83
CA GLN A 306 0.93 -25.82 -4.60
C GLN A 306 -0.27 -24.93 -4.95
N VAL A 307 -0.09 -23.62 -4.84
CA VAL A 307 -1.04 -22.63 -5.34
C VAL A 307 -0.37 -21.82 -6.45
N LEU A 308 -1.01 -21.81 -7.61
CA LEU A 308 -0.61 -20.96 -8.75
C LEU A 308 -1.53 -19.75 -8.83
N THR A 309 -0.91 -18.58 -8.93
CA THR A 309 -1.62 -17.33 -9.25
C THR A 309 -1.00 -16.75 -10.52
N VAL A 310 -1.84 -16.44 -11.51
CA VAL A 310 -1.44 -15.77 -12.75
C VAL A 310 -2.33 -14.56 -12.94
N SER A 311 -1.74 -13.39 -13.15
CA SER A 311 -2.49 -12.17 -13.48
C SER A 311 -1.89 -11.44 -14.66
N LEU A 312 -2.77 -10.89 -15.49
CA LEU A 312 -2.47 -10.04 -16.62
C LEU A 312 -3.34 -8.80 -16.50
N SER A 313 -2.74 -7.62 -16.64
CA SER A 313 -3.51 -6.39 -16.66
C SER A 313 -2.94 -5.40 -17.67
N THR A 314 -3.81 -4.55 -18.20
CA THR A 314 -3.41 -3.44 -19.06
C THR A 314 -4.25 -2.21 -18.73
N PHE A 315 -3.62 -1.06 -18.80
CA PHE A 315 -4.15 0.24 -18.47
C PHE A 315 -3.69 1.25 -19.51
N SER A 316 -4.58 2.16 -19.86
CA SER A 316 -4.25 3.35 -20.64
C SER A 316 -5.10 4.51 -20.19
N SER A 317 -4.50 5.68 -20.04
CA SER A 317 -5.23 6.94 -19.81
C SER A 317 -4.66 8.09 -20.63
N ARG A 318 -5.53 9.07 -20.88
CA ARG A 318 -5.19 10.34 -21.49
C ARG A 318 -5.94 11.44 -20.78
N TRP A 319 -5.32 12.62 -20.65
CA TRP A 319 -5.91 13.79 -20.02
C TRP A 319 -5.35 15.09 -20.58
N GLU A 320 -6.13 16.15 -20.43
CA GLU A 320 -5.69 17.53 -20.53
C GLU A 320 -5.53 18.11 -19.11
N ALA A 321 -4.76 19.20 -18.98
CA ALA A 321 -4.50 19.82 -17.69
C ALA A 321 -4.56 21.34 -17.78
N SER A 322 -4.83 21.99 -16.66
CA SER A 322 -4.78 23.46 -16.51
C SER A 322 -3.50 23.94 -15.83
N GLY A 323 -2.62 23.02 -15.45
CA GLY A 323 -1.41 23.33 -14.70
C GLY A 323 -1.67 23.79 -13.27
N GLN A 324 -0.62 24.21 -12.61
CA GLN A 324 -0.66 24.94 -11.34
C GLN A 324 -0.72 26.43 -11.64
N ILE A 325 -1.72 27.10 -11.09
CA ILE A 325 -1.97 28.52 -11.40
C ILE A 325 -1.37 29.45 -10.34
N PRO A 326 -0.72 30.55 -10.74
CA PRO A 326 -0.18 31.53 -9.81
C PRO A 326 -1.30 32.34 -9.15
N ASP A 327 -1.20 32.56 -7.85
CA ASP A 327 -2.22 33.27 -7.06
C ASP A 327 -2.49 34.69 -7.59
N ARG A 328 -1.43 35.41 -8.08
CA ARG A 328 -1.57 36.74 -8.66
C ARG A 328 -2.46 36.78 -9.90
N ALA A 329 -2.43 35.75 -10.74
CA ALA A 329 -3.26 35.71 -11.94
C ALA A 329 -4.76 35.60 -11.61
N VAL A 330 -5.09 34.88 -10.56
CA VAL A 330 -6.46 34.78 -10.05
C VAL A 330 -6.88 36.08 -9.36
N ARG A 331 -6.03 36.64 -8.49
CA ARG A 331 -6.32 37.90 -7.78
C ARG A 331 -6.48 39.11 -8.72
N SER A 332 -5.70 39.16 -9.80
CA SER A 332 -5.84 40.24 -10.80
C SER A 332 -7.04 40.03 -11.72
N GLY A 333 -7.69 38.88 -11.72
CA GLY A 333 -8.79 38.54 -12.63
C GLY A 333 -8.34 38.22 -14.05
N LEU A 334 -7.03 37.91 -14.25
CA LEU A 334 -6.52 37.45 -15.54
C LEU A 334 -7.13 36.10 -15.93
N ILE A 335 -7.25 35.22 -14.96
CA ILE A 335 -7.95 33.94 -15.08
C ILE A 335 -8.92 33.77 -13.91
N SER A 336 -9.92 32.89 -14.05
CA SER A 336 -10.71 32.45 -12.91
C SER A 336 -9.91 31.46 -12.06
N ARG A 337 -10.43 31.12 -10.88
CA ARG A 337 -9.84 30.08 -10.01
C ARG A 337 -9.72 28.71 -10.71
N PHE A 338 -10.58 28.41 -11.67
CA PHE A 338 -10.55 27.17 -12.43
C PHE A 338 -10.08 27.34 -13.88
N GLY A 339 -9.51 28.50 -14.19
CA GLY A 339 -8.88 28.80 -15.49
C GLY A 339 -7.48 28.17 -15.61
N ALA A 340 -6.83 28.43 -16.75
CA ALA A 340 -5.46 28.02 -17.03
C ALA A 340 -4.65 29.21 -17.56
N ILE A 341 -3.34 29.21 -17.34
CA ILE A 341 -2.41 30.12 -18.04
C ILE A 341 -2.02 29.48 -19.37
N ASP A 342 -1.79 28.18 -19.40
CA ASP A 342 -1.49 27.40 -20.61
C ASP A 342 -2.51 26.29 -20.78
N ASP A 343 -3.25 26.29 -21.88
CA ASP A 343 -4.25 25.28 -22.21
C ASP A 343 -3.64 24.06 -22.93
N ASN A 344 -2.33 24.05 -23.15
CA ASN A 344 -1.65 22.98 -23.87
C ASN A 344 -1.06 21.90 -22.93
N GLU A 345 -1.31 22.00 -21.62
CA GLU A 345 -0.84 20.99 -20.68
C GLU A 345 -1.68 19.71 -20.70
N GLY A 346 -1.06 18.57 -20.36
CA GLY A 346 -1.75 17.28 -20.29
C GLY A 346 -0.82 16.13 -20.64
N GLY A 347 -1.37 14.94 -20.81
CA GLY A 347 -0.53 13.78 -21.06
C GLY A 347 -1.27 12.49 -21.36
N ASN A 348 -0.49 11.44 -21.47
CA ASN A 348 -0.98 10.07 -21.55
C ASN A 348 -0.03 9.11 -20.86
N THR A 349 -0.59 8.03 -20.31
CA THR A 349 0.19 6.96 -19.70
C THR A 349 -0.43 5.62 -20.00
N SER A 350 0.40 4.59 -20.06
CA SER A 350 -0.07 3.20 -20.19
C SER A 350 0.83 2.27 -19.40
N ARG A 351 0.22 1.21 -18.84
CA ARG A 351 0.94 0.17 -18.12
C ARG A 351 0.34 -1.19 -18.43
N THR A 352 1.20 -2.16 -18.75
CA THR A 352 0.81 -3.57 -18.93
C THR A 352 1.64 -4.41 -17.96
N ASN A 353 0.98 -5.28 -17.22
CA ASN A 353 1.61 -6.14 -16.22
C ASN A 353 1.33 -7.60 -16.53
N ALA A 354 2.34 -8.45 -16.34
CA ALA A 354 2.21 -9.90 -16.27
C ALA A 354 2.86 -10.40 -14.98
N ASN A 355 2.17 -11.23 -14.22
CA ASN A 355 2.62 -11.71 -12.92
C ASN A 355 2.27 -13.19 -12.76
N ILE A 356 3.25 -14.00 -12.36
CA ILE A 356 3.10 -15.43 -12.08
C ILE A 356 3.68 -15.67 -10.68
N GLN A 357 2.88 -16.22 -9.79
CA GLN A 357 3.27 -16.60 -8.44
C GLN A 357 2.99 -18.08 -8.21
N LEU A 358 3.96 -18.78 -7.66
CA LEU A 358 3.84 -20.16 -7.20
C LEU A 358 4.17 -20.21 -5.71
N LEU A 359 3.20 -20.60 -4.90
CA LEU A 359 3.38 -20.94 -3.50
C LEU A 359 3.39 -22.44 -3.36
N LYS A 360 4.42 -23.00 -2.75
CA LYS A 360 4.55 -24.43 -2.47
C LYS A 360 4.74 -24.65 -0.97
N THR A 361 3.91 -25.55 -0.43
CA THR A 361 4.11 -26.11 0.92
C THR A 361 4.97 -27.35 0.81
N LEU A 362 6.13 -27.38 1.49
CA LEU A 362 7.05 -28.51 1.51
C LEU A 362 6.54 -29.58 2.50
N GLU A 363 7.04 -30.81 2.39
CA GLU A 363 6.62 -31.96 3.23
C GLU A 363 6.79 -31.68 4.73
N ASN A 364 7.78 -30.89 5.12
CA ASN A 364 8.04 -30.46 6.51
C ASN A 364 7.16 -29.29 6.97
N GLY A 365 6.24 -28.80 6.12
CA GLY A 365 5.36 -27.67 6.38
C GLY A 365 5.95 -26.29 6.09
N ASP A 366 7.19 -26.21 5.64
CA ASP A 366 7.81 -24.95 5.23
C ASP A 366 7.22 -24.44 3.92
N LEU A 367 7.30 -23.14 3.68
CA LEU A 367 6.73 -22.48 2.52
C LEU A 367 7.82 -21.97 1.59
N LEU A 368 7.66 -22.22 0.31
CA LEU A 368 8.46 -21.66 -0.77
C LEU A 368 7.56 -20.83 -1.66
N ARG A 369 7.83 -19.52 -1.73
CA ARG A 369 7.11 -18.60 -2.62
C ARG A 369 8.05 -18.16 -3.72
N ASN A 370 7.59 -18.24 -4.97
CA ASN A 370 8.33 -17.87 -6.15
C ASN A 370 7.45 -16.99 -7.04
N GLN A 371 7.95 -15.84 -7.45
CA GLN A 371 7.23 -14.86 -8.25
C GLN A 371 8.09 -14.33 -9.37
N PHE A 372 7.55 -14.31 -10.58
CA PHE A 372 8.11 -13.62 -11.74
C PHE A 372 7.12 -12.57 -12.22
N TYR A 373 7.61 -11.39 -12.55
CA TYR A 373 6.79 -10.35 -13.12
C TYR A 373 7.48 -9.59 -14.25
N TYR A 374 6.65 -9.06 -15.13
CA TYR A 374 7.02 -8.14 -16.19
C TYR A 374 6.08 -6.95 -16.20
N VAL A 375 6.64 -5.76 -16.37
CA VAL A 375 5.88 -4.51 -16.49
C VAL A 375 6.38 -3.74 -17.69
N LYS A 376 5.48 -3.35 -18.58
CA LYS A 376 5.71 -2.35 -19.63
C LYS A 376 5.02 -1.05 -19.24
N ASN A 377 5.77 0.04 -19.15
CA ASN A 377 5.22 1.37 -18.84
C ASN A 377 5.60 2.37 -19.93
N LYS A 378 4.66 3.24 -20.29
CA LYS A 378 4.89 4.40 -21.15
C LYS A 378 4.27 5.62 -20.52
N PHE A 379 4.99 6.73 -20.58
CA PHE A 379 4.57 7.98 -20.01
C PHE A 379 4.90 9.14 -20.95
N GLN A 380 3.99 10.09 -21.07
CA GLN A 380 4.21 11.36 -21.75
C GLN A 380 3.44 12.44 -21.02
N LEU A 381 4.09 13.55 -20.71
CA LEU A 381 3.51 14.70 -20.05
C LEU A 381 4.00 15.97 -20.73
N PHE A 382 3.09 16.95 -20.88
CA PHE A 382 3.36 18.32 -21.23
C PHE A 382 2.95 19.18 -20.05
N SER A 383 3.88 20.02 -19.56
CA SER A 383 3.68 20.92 -18.42
C SER A 383 4.34 22.26 -18.66
N ASN A 384 3.85 23.29 -18.00
CA ASN A 384 4.40 24.62 -18.04
C ASN A 384 4.34 25.25 -16.64
N PHE A 385 5.46 25.23 -15.91
CA PHE A 385 5.49 25.66 -14.50
C PHE A 385 5.85 27.12 -14.32
N THR A 386 6.69 27.67 -15.22
CA THR A 386 7.31 29.00 -15.14
C THR A 386 6.75 29.97 -16.16
N PHE A 387 5.95 29.51 -17.11
CA PHE A 387 5.22 30.14 -18.18
C PHE A 387 6.12 30.82 -19.22
N PHE A 388 6.68 31.99 -18.96
CA PHE A 388 7.54 32.77 -19.86
C PHE A 388 8.80 33.27 -19.16
N LEU A 389 9.26 32.60 -18.11
CA LEU A 389 10.43 32.99 -17.34
C LEU A 389 11.72 32.80 -18.14
N GLU A 390 11.91 31.59 -18.70
CA GLU A 390 13.12 31.19 -19.43
C GLU A 390 13.05 31.59 -20.91
N ASP A 391 11.92 31.35 -21.58
CA ASP A 391 11.67 31.76 -22.97
C ASP A 391 10.54 32.79 -23.05
N PRO A 392 10.89 34.08 -23.07
CA PRO A 392 9.91 35.18 -23.16
C PRO A 392 9.04 35.19 -24.41
N VAL A 393 9.41 34.42 -25.42
CA VAL A 393 8.77 34.43 -26.76
C VAL A 393 7.87 33.21 -26.96
N ASN A 394 8.41 32.03 -26.71
CA ASN A 394 7.71 30.77 -27.00
C ASN A 394 7.01 30.22 -25.76
N GLY A 395 7.39 30.64 -24.55
CA GLY A 395 6.96 30.08 -23.28
C GLY A 395 7.78 28.83 -22.89
N ASP A 396 7.59 28.36 -21.66
CA ASP A 396 8.44 27.36 -21.03
C ASP A 396 7.81 25.98 -21.03
N GLU A 397 6.95 25.65 -22.02
CA GLU A 397 6.32 24.32 -22.11
C GLU A 397 7.39 23.23 -22.25
N ILE A 398 7.37 22.26 -21.36
CA ILE A 398 8.23 21.09 -21.41
C ILE A 398 7.45 19.83 -21.77
N ARG A 399 8.15 18.92 -22.46
CA ARG A 399 7.72 17.54 -22.67
C ARG A 399 8.60 16.58 -21.88
N GLN A 400 7.96 15.69 -21.15
CA GLN A 400 8.59 14.56 -20.46
C GLN A 400 8.08 13.28 -21.09
N TYR A 401 9.01 12.34 -21.41
CA TYR A 401 8.65 11.08 -22.05
C TYR A 401 9.53 9.94 -21.55
N GLU A 402 8.93 8.75 -21.41
CA GLU A 402 9.69 7.51 -21.20
C GLU A 402 8.97 6.28 -21.75
N ASP A 403 9.75 5.28 -22.12
CA ASP A 403 9.33 3.93 -22.50
C ASP A 403 10.17 2.91 -21.70
N ARG A 404 9.55 2.23 -20.72
CA ARG A 404 10.21 1.39 -19.71
C ARG A 404 9.72 -0.04 -19.73
N ASP A 405 10.67 -0.97 -19.63
CA ASP A 405 10.45 -2.38 -19.35
C ASP A 405 11.02 -2.73 -17.97
N ILE A 406 10.25 -3.41 -17.12
CA ILE A 406 10.69 -3.90 -15.82
C ILE A 406 10.54 -5.40 -15.76
N PHE A 407 11.61 -6.08 -15.37
CA PHE A 407 11.62 -7.53 -15.12
C PHE A 407 11.95 -7.76 -13.64
N GLY A 408 11.27 -8.70 -13.01
CA GLY A 408 11.60 -9.01 -11.65
C GLY A 408 11.32 -10.43 -11.21
N HIS A 409 12.05 -10.82 -10.17
CA HIS A 409 11.97 -12.12 -9.54
C HIS A 409 12.02 -11.95 -8.02
N ASN A 410 11.03 -12.47 -7.32
CA ASN A 410 11.00 -12.55 -5.87
C ASN A 410 10.92 -14.02 -5.45
N LEU A 411 11.85 -14.44 -4.61
CA LEU A 411 11.88 -15.78 -4.01
C LEU A 411 11.92 -15.63 -2.50
N SER A 412 11.08 -16.36 -1.76
CA SER A 412 11.19 -16.45 -0.31
C SER A 412 10.94 -17.87 0.19
N TYR A 413 11.67 -18.23 1.22
CA TYR A 413 11.53 -19.47 1.98
C TYR A 413 11.17 -19.10 3.41
N THR A 414 10.08 -19.69 3.94
CA THR A 414 9.62 -19.47 5.31
C THR A 414 9.55 -20.79 6.06
N ALA A 415 10.17 -20.84 7.23
CA ALA A 415 10.18 -21.99 8.13
C ALA A 415 9.75 -21.60 9.53
N GLU A 416 9.00 -22.45 10.22
CA GLU A 416 8.66 -22.28 11.64
C GLU A 416 9.16 -23.48 12.44
N ARG A 417 9.91 -23.21 13.51
CA ARG A 417 10.51 -24.22 14.38
C ARG A 417 10.14 -23.93 15.84
N LYS A 418 9.81 -24.99 16.59
CA LYS A 418 9.47 -24.90 18.02
C LYS A 418 10.57 -25.52 18.86
N PHE A 419 10.98 -24.82 19.92
CA PHE A 419 12.00 -25.23 20.89
C PHE A 419 11.44 -25.12 22.30
N GLY A 420 10.76 -26.15 22.77
CA GLY A 420 10.01 -26.09 24.04
C GLY A 420 8.88 -25.06 23.97
N SER A 421 8.91 -24.05 24.84
CA SER A 421 7.94 -22.94 24.85
C SER A 421 8.25 -21.81 23.84
N MET A 422 9.43 -21.84 23.21
CA MET A 422 9.84 -20.85 22.22
C MET A 422 9.48 -21.28 20.81
N SER A 423 9.19 -20.33 19.92
CA SER A 423 9.10 -20.57 18.49
C SER A 423 9.94 -19.58 17.72
N LEU A 424 10.59 -20.05 16.66
CA LEU A 424 11.36 -19.26 15.72
C LEU A 424 10.72 -19.37 14.34
N ARG A 425 10.35 -18.23 13.75
CA ARG A 425 9.98 -18.14 12.35
C ARG A 425 11.12 -17.47 11.61
N THR A 426 11.70 -18.20 10.67
CA THR A 426 12.73 -17.71 9.75
C THR A 426 12.11 -17.44 8.40
N GLU A 427 12.38 -16.29 7.83
CA GLU A 427 12.12 -16.00 6.43
C GLU A 427 13.41 -15.53 5.76
N ALA A 428 13.82 -16.22 4.69
CA ALA A 428 14.94 -15.84 3.85
C ALA A 428 14.48 -15.59 2.43
N GLY A 429 14.99 -14.55 1.79
CA GLY A 429 14.52 -14.21 0.45
C GLY A 429 15.56 -13.55 -0.45
N LEU A 430 15.24 -13.61 -1.75
CA LEU A 430 15.96 -12.98 -2.85
C LEU A 430 14.98 -12.09 -3.62
N ASN A 431 15.37 -10.85 -3.90
CA ASN A 431 14.64 -9.98 -4.80
C ASN A 431 15.57 -9.53 -5.93
N ILE A 432 15.12 -9.58 -7.16
CA ILE A 432 15.80 -9.05 -8.33
C ILE A 432 14.82 -8.16 -9.09
N ARG A 433 15.27 -6.97 -9.45
CA ARG A 433 14.54 -6.04 -10.30
C ARG A 433 15.51 -5.46 -11.33
N TYR A 434 15.12 -5.49 -12.60
CA TYR A 434 15.84 -4.87 -13.69
C TYR A 434 14.90 -3.96 -14.47
N ASP A 435 15.23 -2.68 -14.52
CA ASP A 435 14.52 -1.64 -15.27
C ASP A 435 15.36 -1.28 -16.49
N LYS A 436 14.72 -1.24 -17.65
CA LYS A 436 15.31 -0.77 -18.89
C LYS A 436 14.43 0.32 -19.48
N THR A 437 14.95 1.53 -19.55
CA THR A 437 14.23 2.70 -20.05
C THR A 437 14.90 3.21 -21.31
N LYS A 438 14.11 3.52 -22.32
CA LYS A 438 14.59 4.01 -23.60
C LYS A 438 14.04 5.37 -23.90
N GLY A 439 14.90 6.27 -24.36
CA GLY A 439 14.53 7.60 -24.80
C GLY A 439 13.88 8.42 -23.69
N THR A 440 14.39 8.30 -22.45
CA THR A 440 13.96 9.19 -21.36
C THR A 440 14.27 10.61 -21.77
N GLU A 441 13.24 11.45 -21.88
CA GLU A 441 13.32 12.77 -22.48
C GLU A 441 12.79 13.84 -21.53
N LEU A 442 13.52 14.95 -21.47
CA LEU A 442 13.06 16.27 -21.08
C LEU A 442 13.38 17.23 -22.21
N SER A 443 12.38 17.84 -22.81
CA SER A 443 12.55 18.77 -23.92
C SER A 443 11.68 20.00 -23.78
N HIS A 444 12.14 21.13 -24.31
CA HIS A 444 11.37 22.36 -24.47
C HIS A 444 10.55 22.26 -25.76
N THR A 445 9.25 22.50 -25.64
CA THR A 445 8.31 22.37 -26.75
C THR A 445 7.41 23.60 -26.87
N LEU A 446 6.77 23.75 -28.02
CA LEU A 446 5.75 24.77 -28.24
C LEU A 446 4.46 24.08 -28.71
N LYS A 447 3.37 24.29 -27.96
CA LYS A 447 2.02 23.78 -28.25
C LYS A 447 2.02 22.25 -28.51
N ARG A 448 2.78 21.50 -27.74
CA ARG A 448 2.97 20.03 -27.81
C ARG A 448 3.55 19.49 -29.13
N ASN A 449 3.63 20.29 -30.17
CA ASN A 449 3.90 19.81 -31.53
C ASN A 449 5.28 20.20 -32.03
N THR A 450 5.87 21.30 -31.56
CA THR A 450 7.14 21.80 -32.05
C THR A 450 8.21 21.61 -30.99
N LEU A 451 9.18 20.76 -31.28
CA LEU A 451 10.39 20.63 -30.46
C LEU A 451 11.27 21.88 -30.68
N ILE A 452 11.62 22.56 -29.59
CA ILE A 452 12.55 23.70 -29.58
C ILE A 452 13.97 23.20 -29.27
N SER A 453 14.12 22.50 -28.15
CA SER A 453 15.43 21.97 -27.73
C SER A 453 15.24 20.76 -26.80
N TYR A 454 16.27 19.90 -26.72
CA TYR A 454 16.36 18.88 -25.68
C TYR A 454 17.15 19.44 -24.49
N ALA A 455 16.61 19.28 -23.28
CA ALA A 455 17.33 19.48 -22.03
C ALA A 455 18.02 18.18 -21.58
N ALA A 456 17.34 17.04 -21.73
CA ALA A 456 17.90 15.71 -21.47
C ALA A 456 17.28 14.68 -22.42
N LEU A 457 18.10 13.74 -22.90
CA LEU A 457 17.66 12.61 -23.71
C LEU A 457 18.64 11.46 -23.47
N GLY A 458 18.13 10.29 -23.05
CA GLY A 458 19.01 9.15 -22.78
C GLY A 458 18.32 7.85 -22.51
N ASP A 459 19.11 6.78 -22.49
CA ASP A 459 18.70 5.43 -22.12
C ASP A 459 19.22 5.09 -20.72
N ILE A 460 18.39 4.46 -19.89
CA ILE A 460 18.71 4.11 -18.51
C ILE A 460 18.56 2.60 -18.31
N ASP A 461 19.57 1.99 -17.67
CA ASP A 461 19.55 0.61 -17.21
C ASP A 461 19.80 0.56 -15.70
N GLU A 462 18.90 -0.07 -14.93
CA GLU A 462 18.98 -0.15 -13.48
C GLU A 462 18.76 -1.58 -13.00
N LEU A 463 19.69 -2.10 -12.22
CA LEU A 463 19.59 -3.42 -11.59
C LEU A 463 19.64 -3.27 -10.06
N ASN A 464 18.66 -3.82 -9.37
CA ASN A 464 18.70 -4.08 -7.93
C ASN A 464 18.63 -5.58 -7.69
N ALA A 465 19.59 -6.11 -6.94
CA ALA A 465 19.60 -7.49 -6.44
C ALA A 465 19.76 -7.47 -4.92
N ALA A 466 18.87 -8.14 -4.21
CA ALA A 466 18.82 -8.11 -2.77
C ALA A 466 18.65 -9.48 -2.15
N LEU A 467 19.33 -9.69 -1.03
CA LEU A 467 19.19 -10.86 -0.15
C LEU A 467 18.72 -10.38 1.23
N TYR A 468 17.84 -11.13 1.86
CA TYR A 468 17.43 -10.82 3.23
C TYR A 468 17.18 -12.08 4.07
N VAL A 469 17.30 -11.90 5.38
CA VAL A 469 16.85 -12.86 6.39
C VAL A 469 16.14 -12.12 7.51
N ASP A 470 14.98 -12.63 7.89
CA ASP A 470 14.12 -12.11 8.94
C ASP A 470 13.78 -13.21 9.94
N GLU A 471 14.08 -12.96 11.21
CA GLU A 471 13.91 -13.89 12.31
C GLU A 471 12.90 -13.33 13.30
N VAL A 472 11.81 -14.06 13.54
CA VAL A 472 10.82 -13.73 14.58
C VAL A 472 10.92 -14.77 15.67
N LEU A 473 11.57 -14.44 16.77
CA LEU A 473 11.73 -15.27 17.95
C LEU A 473 10.66 -14.94 19.00
N LYS A 474 9.72 -15.83 19.19
CA LYS A 474 8.81 -15.79 20.33
C LYS A 474 9.52 -16.45 21.54
N VAL A 475 10.05 -15.61 22.42
CA VAL A 475 10.78 -16.07 23.61
C VAL A 475 9.80 -16.63 24.66
N SER A 476 8.64 -16.01 24.79
CA SER A 476 7.55 -16.40 25.70
C SER A 476 6.21 -15.92 25.16
N GLU A 477 5.10 -16.23 25.83
CA GLU A 477 3.77 -15.70 25.52
C GLU A 477 3.70 -14.17 25.61
N ARG A 478 4.65 -13.55 26.32
CA ARG A 478 4.67 -12.09 26.52
C ARG A 478 5.71 -11.36 25.70
N PHE A 479 6.77 -12.02 25.24
CA PHE A 479 7.90 -11.33 24.65
C PHE A 479 8.32 -11.93 23.31
N THR A 480 8.35 -11.09 22.29
CA THR A 480 8.76 -11.44 20.92
C THR A 480 9.87 -10.47 20.46
N ILE A 481 10.88 -11.01 19.83
CA ILE A 481 11.98 -10.28 19.17
C ILE A 481 11.85 -10.55 17.67
N ASN A 482 11.92 -9.49 16.86
CA ASN A 482 12.09 -9.63 15.42
C ASN A 482 13.41 -8.96 15.03
N ALA A 483 14.29 -9.72 14.44
CA ALA A 483 15.60 -9.26 13.97
C ALA A 483 15.76 -9.59 12.49
N GLY A 484 16.21 -8.64 11.71
CA GLY A 484 16.38 -8.83 10.28
C GLY A 484 17.60 -8.13 9.72
N LEU A 485 18.13 -8.69 8.64
CA LEU A 485 19.23 -8.13 7.88
C LEU A 485 18.92 -8.22 6.39
N ARG A 486 19.10 -7.11 5.70
CA ARG A 486 18.95 -7.02 4.26
C ARG A 486 20.21 -6.43 3.64
N PHE A 487 20.63 -7.03 2.53
CA PHE A 487 21.70 -6.55 1.67
C PHE A 487 21.12 -6.23 0.30
N ASP A 488 21.36 -5.04 -0.21
CA ASP A 488 20.97 -4.61 -1.55
C ASP A 488 22.20 -4.20 -2.34
N GLN A 489 22.30 -4.68 -3.58
CA GLN A 489 23.30 -4.29 -4.57
C GLN A 489 22.59 -3.60 -5.72
N PHE A 490 23.02 -2.38 -6.06
CA PHE A 490 22.52 -1.60 -7.20
C PHE A 490 23.60 -1.45 -8.26
N SER A 491 23.15 -1.33 -9.50
CA SER A 491 23.96 -0.93 -10.65
C SER A 491 23.14 -0.03 -11.54
N PHE A 492 23.64 1.16 -11.85
CA PHE A 492 22.99 2.16 -12.69
C PHE A 492 23.85 2.41 -13.92
N GLY A 493 23.22 2.43 -15.09
CA GLY A 493 23.82 2.82 -16.35
C GLY A 493 23.00 3.94 -17.00
N TYR A 494 23.66 4.89 -17.63
CA TYR A 494 23.00 5.98 -18.37
C TYR A 494 23.78 6.27 -19.64
N VAL A 495 23.10 6.26 -20.77
CA VAL A 495 23.64 6.69 -22.07
C VAL A 495 23.02 8.02 -22.41
N ASN A 496 23.80 9.10 -22.35
CA ASN A 496 23.34 10.42 -22.80
C ASN A 496 23.36 10.45 -24.35
N LEU A 497 22.20 10.54 -24.97
CA LEU A 497 22.04 10.56 -26.42
C LEU A 497 22.29 11.93 -27.04
N LEU A 498 22.48 12.96 -26.21
CA LEU A 498 22.86 14.32 -26.68
C LEU A 498 24.38 14.47 -26.81
N ASP A 499 25.16 13.58 -26.22
CA ASP A 499 26.61 13.63 -26.29
C ASP A 499 27.12 13.12 -27.66
N SER A 500 28.17 13.74 -28.14
CA SER A 500 28.84 13.34 -29.38
C SER A 500 29.60 12.01 -29.26
N LEU A 501 29.96 11.61 -28.04
CA LEU A 501 30.60 10.35 -27.70
C LEU A 501 29.59 9.50 -26.92
N TYR A 502 29.16 8.41 -27.53
CA TYR A 502 28.28 7.45 -26.85
C TYR A 502 29.10 6.65 -25.84
N ASP A 503 29.18 7.16 -24.63
CA ASP A 503 29.70 6.43 -23.48
C ASP A 503 28.53 5.81 -22.69
N HIS A 504 28.79 4.66 -22.08
CA HIS A 504 27.82 3.98 -21.19
C HIS A 504 28.44 3.82 -19.80
N PRO A 505 28.56 4.92 -19.05
CA PRO A 505 29.07 4.84 -17.70
C PRO A 505 28.13 4.02 -16.81
N VAL A 506 28.72 3.17 -15.99
CA VAL A 506 28.00 2.33 -15.02
C VAL A 506 28.56 2.59 -13.64
N VAL A 507 27.67 2.89 -12.70
CA VAL A 507 28.02 3.05 -11.28
C VAL A 507 27.32 1.98 -10.46
N SER A 508 27.98 1.49 -9.42
CA SER A 508 27.40 0.47 -8.54
C SER A 508 27.57 0.84 -7.10
N ALA A 509 26.57 0.54 -6.29
CA ALA A 509 26.61 0.71 -4.83
C ALA A 509 25.91 -0.42 -4.12
N HIS A 510 26.23 -0.59 -2.84
CA HIS A 510 25.55 -1.56 -2.00
C HIS A 510 25.22 -0.95 -0.63
N THR A 511 24.21 -1.49 0.00
CA THR A 511 23.84 -1.11 1.37
C THR A 511 23.44 -2.32 2.19
N VAL A 512 23.62 -2.20 3.50
CA VAL A 512 23.17 -3.17 4.51
C VAL A 512 22.18 -2.48 5.41
N SER A 513 21.01 -3.09 5.59
CA SER A 513 19.88 -2.53 6.32
C SER A 513 19.45 -3.46 7.46
N PRO A 514 20.05 -3.34 8.66
CA PRO A 514 19.60 -4.08 9.84
C PRO A 514 18.27 -3.56 10.37
N LYS A 515 17.47 -4.47 10.96
CA LYS A 515 16.19 -4.20 11.62
C LYS A 515 16.18 -4.91 12.97
N LEU A 516 15.62 -4.25 14.00
CA LEU A 516 15.46 -4.87 15.31
C LEU A 516 14.22 -4.32 16.01
N ASN A 517 13.26 -5.22 16.27
CA ASN A 517 11.98 -4.86 16.83
C ASN A 517 11.68 -5.73 18.07
N PHE A 518 11.10 -5.12 19.08
CA PHE A 518 10.69 -5.76 20.33
C PHE A 518 9.21 -5.56 20.56
N TYR A 519 8.52 -6.62 20.97
CA TYR A 519 7.10 -6.58 21.30
C TYR A 519 6.88 -7.22 22.67
N TYR A 520 6.18 -6.51 23.54
CA TYR A 520 5.87 -6.95 24.88
C TYR A 520 4.37 -6.90 25.15
N ASN A 521 3.75 -8.05 25.37
CA ASN A 521 2.37 -8.20 25.77
C ASN A 521 2.24 -7.96 27.26
N ALA A 522 2.01 -6.72 27.67
CA ALA A 522 1.86 -6.35 29.08
C ALA A 522 0.59 -6.98 29.69
N SER A 523 -0.48 -7.08 28.89
CA SER A 523 -1.74 -7.75 29.22
C SER A 523 -2.43 -8.25 27.93
N PRO A 524 -3.55 -9.01 28.03
CA PRO A 524 -4.35 -9.36 26.85
C PRO A 524 -4.88 -8.16 26.04
N SER A 525 -4.90 -6.97 26.65
CA SER A 525 -5.42 -5.75 26.06
C SER A 525 -4.34 -4.72 25.74
N VAL A 526 -3.06 -4.98 26.05
CA VAL A 526 -1.98 -4.01 25.88
C VAL A 526 -0.73 -4.70 25.34
N GLN A 527 -0.29 -4.29 24.16
CA GLN A 527 1.00 -4.64 23.59
C GLN A 527 1.83 -3.38 23.41
N ILE A 528 3.03 -3.36 23.97
CA ILE A 528 4.02 -2.30 23.81
C ILE A 528 5.03 -2.76 22.78
N TYR A 529 5.50 -1.86 21.93
CA TYR A 529 6.54 -2.15 20.95
C TYR A 529 7.62 -1.08 20.89
N LEU A 530 8.82 -1.53 20.57
CA LEU A 530 9.93 -0.70 20.14
C LEU A 530 10.42 -1.25 18.80
N LYS A 531 10.38 -0.42 17.76
CA LYS A 531 10.86 -0.77 16.43
C LYS A 531 12.04 0.11 16.07
N SER A 532 13.07 -0.47 15.45
CA SER A 532 14.22 0.27 14.96
C SER A 532 14.73 -0.34 13.66
N GLY A 533 15.28 0.49 12.80
CA GLY A 533 15.83 0.00 11.54
C GLY A 533 16.47 1.08 10.69
N ILE A 534 17.28 0.62 9.74
CA ILE A 534 17.87 1.45 8.70
C ILE A 534 17.14 1.17 7.40
N GLY A 535 16.57 2.22 6.78
CA GLY A 535 16.05 2.21 5.42
C GLY A 535 16.97 2.97 4.48
N PHE A 536 16.58 3.04 3.22
CA PHE A 536 17.26 3.84 2.22
C PHE A 536 16.32 4.12 1.05
N HIS A 537 16.68 5.09 0.22
CA HIS A 537 16.16 5.22 -1.14
C HIS A 537 17.33 5.29 -2.12
N SER A 538 17.13 4.83 -3.34
CA SER A 538 18.09 4.99 -4.42
C SER A 538 17.93 6.35 -5.07
N ASN A 539 19.03 6.95 -5.56
CA ASN A 539 19.01 8.17 -6.33
C ASN A 539 18.85 7.89 -7.83
N ASP A 540 18.42 8.91 -8.57
CA ASP A 540 18.22 8.84 -10.02
C ASP A 540 19.56 8.64 -10.76
N ALA A 541 19.59 7.74 -11.74
CA ALA A 541 20.77 7.44 -12.54
C ALA A 541 21.35 8.69 -13.21
N ARG A 542 20.51 9.63 -13.64
CA ARG A 542 20.91 10.91 -14.26
C ARG A 542 21.63 11.84 -13.28
N VAL A 543 21.40 11.68 -11.97
CA VAL A 543 22.04 12.45 -10.89
C VAL A 543 23.33 11.77 -10.45
N VAL A 544 23.29 10.46 -10.17
CA VAL A 544 24.41 9.76 -9.53
C VAL A 544 25.59 9.50 -10.48
N ILE A 545 25.32 9.30 -11.77
CA ILE A 545 26.38 9.01 -12.75
C ILE A 545 27.29 10.22 -12.99
N PRO A 546 26.80 11.45 -13.26
CA PRO A 546 27.64 12.62 -13.37
C PRO A 546 28.44 12.94 -12.09
N GLN A 547 27.95 12.55 -10.92
CA GLN A 547 28.59 12.74 -9.63
C GLN A 547 29.53 11.58 -9.24
N ASN A 548 29.88 10.69 -10.18
CA ASN A 548 30.74 9.51 -9.93
C ASN A 548 30.27 8.61 -8.79
N GLY A 549 28.95 8.49 -8.60
CA GLY A 549 28.35 7.60 -7.64
C GLY A 549 28.38 8.10 -6.19
N VAL A 550 28.49 9.39 -5.96
CA VAL A 550 28.34 9.97 -4.61
C VAL A 550 26.87 9.91 -4.22
N GLU A 551 26.61 9.44 -2.97
CA GLU A 551 25.26 9.39 -2.36
C GLU A 551 24.20 8.62 -3.18
N ILE A 552 24.57 7.49 -3.76
CA ILE A 552 23.64 6.65 -4.55
C ILE A 552 22.51 6.08 -3.69
N LEU A 553 22.80 5.69 -2.44
CA LEU A 553 21.88 5.00 -1.52
C LEU A 553 21.88 5.69 -0.14
N PRO A 554 21.39 6.93 -0.02
CA PRO A 554 21.32 7.61 1.26
C PRO A 554 20.43 6.85 2.25
N LYS A 555 20.84 6.84 3.52
CA LYS A 555 20.21 6.04 4.57
C LYS A 555 19.22 6.88 5.39
N ALA A 556 18.21 6.18 5.89
CA ALA A 556 17.27 6.68 6.88
C ALA A 556 17.34 5.81 8.14
N TYR A 557 17.52 6.43 9.29
CA TYR A 557 17.59 5.78 10.60
C TYR A 557 16.28 6.04 11.34
N GLY A 558 15.55 4.99 11.66
CA GLY A 558 14.23 5.10 12.26
C GLY A 558 14.13 4.41 13.62
N VAL A 559 13.34 5.01 14.52
CA VAL A 559 12.92 4.42 15.79
C VAL A 559 11.46 4.79 16.06
N ASP A 560 10.62 3.79 16.36
CA ASP A 560 9.25 3.96 16.84
C ASP A 560 9.10 3.32 18.22
N PHE A 561 8.54 4.05 19.18
CA PHE A 561 8.07 3.49 20.45
C PHE A 561 6.58 3.72 20.58
N GLY A 562 5.81 2.65 20.78
CA GLY A 562 4.37 2.77 20.81
C GLY A 562 3.65 1.61 21.51
N ALA A 563 2.34 1.70 21.49
CA ALA A 563 1.48 0.70 22.08
C ALA A 563 0.18 0.50 21.29
N PHE A 564 -0.22 -0.76 21.16
CA PHE A 564 -1.57 -1.15 20.82
C PHE A 564 -2.34 -1.38 22.11
N VAL A 565 -3.48 -0.70 22.25
CA VAL A 565 -4.27 -0.74 23.48
C VAL A 565 -5.73 -1.00 23.14
N LYS A 566 -6.34 -1.95 23.84
CA LYS A 566 -7.77 -2.25 23.78
C LYS A 566 -8.41 -2.01 25.15
N PRO A 567 -8.65 -0.75 25.53
CA PRO A 567 -9.13 -0.42 26.89
C PRO A 567 -10.54 -0.95 27.15
N PHE A 568 -11.34 -1.09 26.08
CA PHE A 568 -12.66 -1.71 26.08
C PHE A 568 -12.76 -2.72 24.94
N PRO A 569 -13.65 -3.72 25.01
CA PRO A 569 -13.80 -4.73 23.94
C PRO A 569 -14.03 -4.13 22.55
N ASN A 570 -14.68 -2.99 22.46
CA ASN A 570 -15.09 -2.31 21.24
C ASN A 570 -14.25 -1.08 20.87
N LEU A 571 -13.14 -0.80 21.60
CA LEU A 571 -12.22 0.32 21.31
C LEU A 571 -10.79 -0.20 21.11
N PHE A 572 -10.22 0.12 19.99
CA PHE A 572 -8.83 -0.15 19.66
C PHE A 572 -8.08 1.17 19.44
N LEU A 573 -6.90 1.29 20.06
CA LEU A 573 -6.01 2.44 19.95
C LEU A 573 -4.61 1.98 19.55
N ASN A 574 -3.98 2.75 18.67
CA ASN A 574 -2.54 2.67 18.40
C ASN A 574 -1.94 4.06 18.63
N VAL A 575 -0.95 4.16 19.50
CA VAL A 575 -0.22 5.40 19.79
C VAL A 575 1.25 5.14 19.62
N ALA A 576 1.96 6.00 18.89
CA ALA A 576 3.39 5.90 18.68
C ALA A 576 4.07 7.27 18.69
N GLY A 577 5.14 7.38 19.45
CA GLY A 577 6.16 8.41 19.25
C GLY A 577 7.24 7.85 18.33
N TRP A 578 7.71 8.65 17.38
CA TRP A 578 8.66 8.19 16.37
C TRP A 578 9.72 9.24 16.04
N PHE A 579 10.84 8.75 15.53
CA PHE A 579 12.00 9.55 15.15
C PHE A 579 12.60 8.99 13.85
N LEU A 580 12.94 9.88 12.90
CA LEU A 580 13.62 9.57 11.66
C LEU A 580 14.73 10.60 11.41
N ASP A 581 15.92 10.11 11.03
CA ASP A 581 17.08 10.90 10.62
C ASP A 581 17.52 10.41 9.24
N LEU A 582 17.60 11.31 8.25
CA LEU A 582 17.94 10.98 6.88
C LEU A 582 19.31 11.58 6.54
N ASP A 583 20.15 10.80 5.86
CA ASP A 583 21.44 11.29 5.32
C ASP A 583 21.23 12.26 4.15
N GLN A 584 20.11 12.14 3.45
CA GLN A 584 19.70 13.02 2.34
C GLN A 584 18.19 12.91 2.13
N GLU A 585 17.59 13.99 1.71
CA GLU A 585 16.19 14.04 1.25
C GLU A 585 16.15 14.62 -0.17
N PHE A 586 15.05 14.33 -0.88
CA PHE A 586 14.77 14.94 -2.17
C PHE A 586 13.74 16.05 -2.00
N VAL A 587 14.01 17.18 -2.65
CA VAL A 587 13.06 18.28 -2.82
C VAL A 587 12.78 18.41 -4.31
N TYR A 588 11.52 18.42 -4.66
CA TYR A 588 11.10 18.66 -6.03
C TYR A 588 11.34 20.15 -6.36
N VAL A 589 12.04 20.40 -7.46
CA VAL A 589 12.27 21.73 -8.01
C VAL A 589 11.38 21.89 -9.24
N GLY A 590 10.24 22.58 -9.07
CA GLY A 590 9.16 22.65 -10.05
C GLY A 590 9.55 23.18 -11.42
N ASP A 591 10.38 24.19 -11.46
CA ASP A 591 10.81 24.91 -12.65
C ASP A 591 11.81 24.12 -13.52
N ALA A 592 12.66 23.30 -12.91
CA ALA A 592 13.62 22.45 -13.63
C ALA A 592 13.05 21.07 -13.96
N ALA A 593 11.88 20.72 -13.42
CA ALA A 593 11.26 19.40 -13.48
C ALA A 593 12.23 18.26 -13.06
N VAL A 594 13.10 18.55 -12.11
CA VAL A 594 14.11 17.65 -11.55
C VAL A 594 13.92 17.57 -10.04
N VAL A 595 14.33 16.44 -9.48
CA VAL A 595 14.43 16.26 -8.03
C VAL A 595 15.85 16.56 -7.62
N GLU A 596 16.05 17.57 -6.78
CA GLU A 596 17.38 17.93 -6.27
C GLU A 596 17.61 17.31 -4.88
N PRO A 597 18.80 16.78 -4.63
CA PRO A 597 19.18 16.33 -3.30
C PRO A 597 19.25 17.53 -2.35
N SER A 598 18.39 17.59 -1.36
CA SER A 598 18.53 18.53 -0.24
C SER A 598 19.30 17.86 0.88
N GLY A 599 20.13 18.42 1.60
CA GLY A 599 20.97 17.88 2.68
C GLY A 599 20.28 16.98 3.71
N LYS A 600 20.92 16.78 4.85
CA LYS A 600 20.41 15.92 5.94
C LYS A 600 19.17 16.49 6.59
N THR A 601 18.21 15.63 6.85
CA THR A 601 16.96 16.03 7.50
C THR A 601 16.66 15.19 8.73
N ARG A 602 15.85 15.74 9.62
CA ARG A 602 15.38 15.07 10.84
C ARG A 602 13.89 15.31 11.04
N ARG A 603 13.21 14.25 11.45
CA ARG A 603 11.80 14.30 11.79
C ARG A 603 11.53 13.56 13.08
N TYR A 604 10.60 14.07 13.87
CA TYR A 604 10.01 13.35 14.99
C TYR A 604 8.55 13.73 15.12
N GLY A 605 7.76 12.84 15.71
CA GLY A 605 6.33 13.08 15.78
C GLY A 605 5.57 12.08 16.64
N LEU A 606 4.26 12.27 16.61
CA LEU A 606 3.28 11.43 17.29
C LEU A 606 2.21 10.97 16.31
N ASP A 607 1.92 9.68 16.30
CA ASP A 607 0.81 9.07 15.59
C ASP A 607 -0.23 8.57 16.59
N LEU A 608 -1.50 8.86 16.34
CA LEU A 608 -2.64 8.31 17.04
C LEU A 608 -3.61 7.72 16.01
N SER A 609 -4.00 6.46 16.21
CA SER A 609 -5.09 5.82 15.47
C SER A 609 -6.09 5.23 16.43
N ALA A 610 -7.38 5.51 16.24
CA ALA A 610 -8.47 4.99 17.05
C ALA A 610 -9.54 4.35 16.16
N ARG A 611 -10.06 3.19 16.60
CA ARG A 611 -11.21 2.52 15.98
C ARG A 611 -12.17 2.12 17.09
N TYR A 612 -13.39 2.65 17.03
CA TYR A 612 -14.41 2.47 18.04
C TYR A 612 -15.73 1.99 17.45
N GLN A 613 -16.18 0.84 17.88
CA GLN A 613 -17.51 0.33 17.57
C GLN A 613 -18.49 0.76 18.67
N ALA A 614 -19.07 1.95 18.49
CA ALA A 614 -19.99 2.54 19.48
C ALA A 614 -21.28 1.71 19.66
N ALA A 615 -21.72 1.08 18.56
CA ALA A 615 -22.83 0.14 18.53
C ALA A 615 -22.60 -0.91 17.43
N LYS A 616 -23.36 -2.01 17.38
CA LYS A 616 -23.25 -3.03 16.32
C LYS A 616 -23.38 -2.46 14.90
N TRP A 617 -24.02 -1.30 14.77
CA TRP A 617 -24.28 -0.62 13.50
C TRP A 617 -23.50 0.70 13.35
N LEU A 618 -22.73 1.16 14.36
CA LEU A 618 -22.02 2.45 14.34
C LEU A 618 -20.54 2.28 14.64
N PHE A 619 -19.72 2.69 13.69
CA PHE A 619 -18.26 2.71 13.78
C PHE A 619 -17.76 4.16 13.74
N VAL A 620 -16.74 4.45 14.54
CA VAL A 620 -16.03 5.73 14.60
C VAL A 620 -14.56 5.45 14.40
N ASP A 621 -13.92 6.16 13.49
CA ASP A 621 -12.47 6.10 13.29
C ASP A 621 -11.85 7.48 13.35
N LEU A 622 -10.60 7.52 13.81
CA LEU A 622 -9.79 8.72 13.93
C LEU A 622 -8.33 8.37 13.72
N ASP A 623 -7.66 9.10 12.84
CA ASP A 623 -6.22 9.10 12.67
C ASP A 623 -5.70 10.53 12.80
N MET A 624 -4.65 10.73 13.61
CA MET A 624 -3.99 12.02 13.82
C MET A 624 -2.48 11.84 13.75
N ASN A 625 -1.81 12.77 13.10
CA ASN A 625 -0.34 12.79 13.03
C ASN A 625 0.13 14.21 13.30
N TYR A 626 1.11 14.30 14.17
CA TYR A 626 1.86 15.55 14.44
C TYR A 626 3.33 15.30 14.16
N THR A 627 3.96 16.18 13.40
CA THR A 627 5.33 16.02 12.92
C THR A 627 6.09 17.32 12.97
N VAL A 628 7.37 17.25 13.32
CA VAL A 628 8.32 18.35 13.26
C VAL A 628 9.44 17.97 12.28
N PRO A 629 9.32 18.31 10.98
CA PRO A 629 10.35 18.10 9.98
C PRO A 629 11.31 19.28 9.95
N ARG A 630 12.64 19.03 9.89
CA ARG A 630 13.66 20.09 9.82
C ARG A 630 14.88 19.64 9.03
N SER A 631 15.45 20.55 8.24
CA SER A 631 16.82 20.44 7.73
C SER A 631 17.80 20.50 8.92
N ARG A 632 18.89 19.74 8.83
CA ARG A 632 19.97 19.74 9.82
C ARG A 632 21.16 20.61 9.43
N GLU A 633 21.20 21.07 8.20
CA GLU A 633 22.34 21.78 7.61
C GLU A 633 22.04 23.27 7.42
N SER A 634 20.76 23.66 7.48
CA SER A 634 20.32 25.05 7.36
C SER A 634 20.24 25.73 8.73
N ALA A 635 20.32 27.06 8.75
CA ALA A 635 20.20 27.88 9.97
C ALA A 635 18.79 27.81 10.55
N GLU A 636 18.66 28.09 11.84
CA GLU A 636 17.32 28.19 12.49
C GLU A 636 16.51 29.32 11.84
N GLY A 637 15.27 28.99 11.44
CA GLY A 637 14.38 29.88 10.69
C GLY A 637 14.46 29.72 9.17
N GLU A 638 15.50 29.05 8.64
CA GLU A 638 15.69 28.70 7.24
C GLU A 638 15.76 27.17 7.05
N ASN A 639 15.26 26.42 8.01
CA ASN A 639 15.40 24.96 8.09
C ASN A 639 14.07 24.21 8.00
N TYR A 640 13.06 24.83 7.49
CA TYR A 640 11.80 24.17 7.19
C TYR A 640 11.96 23.23 6.00
N ILE A 641 11.23 22.14 6.00
CA ILE A 641 11.11 21.27 4.82
C ILE A 641 9.88 21.74 4.05
N PRO A 642 10.05 22.19 2.78
CA PRO A 642 8.94 22.66 1.98
C PRO A 642 7.80 21.65 1.90
N LEU A 643 6.58 22.13 1.96
CA LEU A 643 5.31 21.41 1.83
C LEU A 643 5.06 20.29 2.86
N ALA A 644 6.02 19.96 3.72
CA ALA A 644 5.91 18.89 4.71
C ALA A 644 4.83 19.20 5.76
N PRO A 645 3.73 18.39 5.84
CA PRO A 645 2.66 18.66 6.78
C PRO A 645 3.11 18.49 8.24
N THR A 646 2.82 19.48 9.07
CA THR A 646 3.08 19.42 10.52
C THR A 646 1.94 18.77 11.29
N PHE A 647 0.71 18.92 10.81
CA PHE A 647 -0.46 18.29 11.41
C PHE A 647 -1.44 17.81 10.35
N THR A 648 -1.85 16.55 10.49
CA THR A 648 -2.89 15.95 9.66
C THR A 648 -3.88 15.16 10.51
N SER A 649 -5.15 15.18 10.13
CA SER A 649 -6.18 14.39 10.81
C SER A 649 -7.23 13.90 9.82
N ILE A 650 -7.57 12.62 9.92
CA ILE A 650 -8.63 11.98 9.13
C ILE A 650 -9.50 11.20 10.08
N GLY A 651 -10.81 11.27 9.90
CA GLY A 651 -11.72 10.47 10.73
C GLY A 651 -13.14 10.50 10.21
N GLY A 652 -14.00 9.73 10.85
CA GLY A 652 -15.39 9.71 10.46
C GLY A 652 -16.28 8.79 11.25
N LEU A 653 -17.54 8.82 10.85
CA LEU A 653 -18.60 7.95 11.34
C LEU A 653 -19.06 7.08 10.19
N THR A 654 -19.19 5.79 10.43
CA THR A 654 -19.75 4.84 9.46
C THR A 654 -20.86 4.03 10.10
N THR A 655 -21.99 3.92 9.39
CA THR A 655 -23.15 3.17 9.86
C THR A 655 -23.40 1.99 8.95
N LYS A 656 -23.67 0.83 9.53
CA LYS A 656 -24.14 -0.39 8.85
C LYS A 656 -25.45 -0.81 9.49
N PHE A 657 -26.57 -0.46 8.86
CA PHE A 657 -27.87 -0.84 9.36
C PHE A 657 -28.30 -2.22 8.84
N ALA A 658 -29.11 -2.91 9.63
CA ALA A 658 -29.81 -4.10 9.15
C ALA A 658 -30.62 -3.72 7.88
N LYS A 659 -30.78 -4.68 6.95
CA LYS A 659 -31.50 -4.51 5.65
C LYS A 659 -30.71 -3.77 4.56
N GLY A 660 -29.37 -3.69 4.68
CA GLY A 660 -28.48 -3.28 3.59
C GLY A 660 -28.32 -1.76 3.40
N LEU A 661 -28.85 -0.93 4.31
CA LEU A 661 -28.58 0.51 4.29
C LEU A 661 -27.28 0.80 5.05
N ASN A 662 -26.33 1.47 4.40
CA ASN A 662 -25.05 1.89 4.98
C ASN A 662 -24.85 3.37 4.70
N GLY A 663 -24.15 4.06 5.62
CA GLY A 663 -23.84 5.47 5.44
C GLY A 663 -22.50 5.83 6.09
N SER A 664 -21.87 6.88 5.58
CA SER A 664 -20.65 7.42 6.17
C SER A 664 -20.59 8.94 6.06
N ILE A 665 -20.01 9.57 7.07
CA ILE A 665 -19.60 10.97 7.05
C ILE A 665 -18.16 10.99 7.52
N ARG A 666 -17.29 11.62 6.72
CA ARG A 666 -15.84 11.62 6.95
C ARG A 666 -15.29 13.02 6.81
N TYR A 667 -14.29 13.36 7.62
CA TYR A 667 -13.52 14.58 7.45
C TYR A 667 -12.06 14.24 7.15
N ARG A 668 -11.38 15.18 6.49
CA ARG A 668 -9.92 15.24 6.34
C ARG A 668 -9.45 16.66 6.57
N HIS A 669 -8.37 16.77 7.33
CA HIS A 669 -7.75 18.03 7.71
C HIS A 669 -6.25 17.98 7.48
N VAL A 670 -5.73 19.02 6.87
CA VAL A 670 -4.29 19.32 6.73
C VAL A 670 -4.09 20.73 7.26
N GLY A 671 -3.13 20.92 8.15
CA GLY A 671 -2.75 22.25 8.64
C GLY A 671 -1.98 23.07 7.60
N ASP A 672 -1.91 24.38 7.81
CA ASP A 672 -1.00 25.24 7.05
C ASP A 672 0.43 24.74 7.22
N ARG A 673 1.25 24.90 6.17
CA ARG A 673 2.62 24.43 6.13
C ARG A 673 3.54 25.33 5.34
N PRO A 674 4.84 25.41 5.65
CA PRO A 674 5.81 26.15 4.85
C PRO A 674 5.81 25.65 3.41
N ALA A 675 5.79 26.54 2.44
CA ALA A 675 6.00 26.19 1.04
C ALA A 675 7.48 26.38 0.60
N ASN A 676 8.30 27.00 1.48
CA ASN A 676 9.74 27.17 1.27
C ASN A 676 10.51 27.07 2.60
N GLU A 677 11.84 27.02 2.52
CA GLU A 677 12.75 26.72 3.64
C GLU A 677 12.73 27.81 4.72
N ASN A 678 12.42 29.05 4.38
CA ASN A 678 12.35 30.19 5.31
C ASN A 678 10.92 30.53 5.77
N ASN A 679 9.91 29.74 5.32
CA ASN A 679 8.50 29.92 5.64
C ASN A 679 7.94 31.32 5.31
N THR A 680 8.45 31.95 4.27
CA THR A 680 7.91 33.22 3.76
C THR A 680 6.69 33.04 2.88
N VAL A 681 6.55 31.87 2.24
CA VAL A 681 5.37 31.43 1.50
C VAL A 681 4.72 30.26 2.25
N THR A 682 3.41 30.32 2.41
CA THR A 682 2.65 29.31 3.15
C THR A 682 1.68 28.58 2.22
N ALA A 683 1.79 27.26 2.16
CA ALA A 683 0.79 26.41 1.57
C ALA A 683 -0.41 26.26 2.51
N LEU A 684 -1.59 26.62 2.02
CA LEU A 684 -2.81 26.73 2.82
C LEU A 684 -3.34 25.35 3.23
N GLY A 685 -3.70 25.21 4.49
CA GLY A 685 -4.41 24.05 5.02
C GLY A 685 -5.90 24.05 4.64
N TYR A 686 -6.53 22.92 4.88
CA TYR A 686 -7.97 22.77 4.61
C TYR A 686 -8.63 21.77 5.54
N THR A 687 -9.95 21.88 5.65
CA THR A 687 -10.80 20.86 6.26
C THR A 687 -11.97 20.55 5.34
N LEU A 688 -12.08 19.31 4.89
CA LEU A 688 -13.13 18.85 4.00
C LEU A 688 -14.04 17.85 4.71
N LEU A 689 -15.31 17.84 4.32
CA LEU A 689 -16.30 16.90 4.79
C LEU A 689 -16.88 16.14 3.59
N ASP A 690 -16.76 14.82 3.62
CA ASP A 690 -17.24 13.91 2.60
C ASP A 690 -18.33 12.99 3.19
N GLY A 691 -19.20 12.41 2.35
CA GLY A 691 -20.22 11.50 2.80
C GLY A 691 -20.67 10.51 1.74
N GLY A 692 -21.24 9.41 2.19
CA GLY A 692 -21.78 8.38 1.32
C GLY A 692 -23.00 7.70 1.92
N LEU A 693 -23.88 7.26 1.05
CA LEU A 693 -25.04 6.45 1.40
C LEU A 693 -25.16 5.31 0.39
N THR A 694 -25.27 4.07 0.85
CA THR A 694 -25.47 2.91 -0.01
C THR A 694 -26.64 2.07 0.47
N TYR A 695 -27.39 1.54 -0.47
CA TYR A 695 -28.43 0.56 -0.21
C TYR A 695 -28.17 -0.70 -1.03
N THR A 696 -27.84 -1.79 -0.35
CA THR A 696 -27.52 -3.09 -0.94
C THR A 696 -28.72 -4.02 -0.81
N ALA A 697 -29.34 -4.37 -1.95
CA ALA A 697 -30.34 -5.41 -2.08
C ALA A 697 -29.71 -6.71 -2.61
N ARG A 698 -30.48 -7.80 -2.68
CA ARG A 698 -29.97 -9.12 -3.10
C ARG A 698 -29.29 -9.12 -4.47
N LYS A 699 -29.81 -8.37 -5.44
CA LYS A 699 -29.35 -8.35 -6.84
C LYS A 699 -28.87 -6.99 -7.32
N ALA A 700 -28.94 -5.96 -6.48
CA ALA A 700 -28.53 -4.62 -6.85
C ALA A 700 -28.04 -3.84 -5.64
N GLU A 701 -27.19 -2.86 -5.89
CA GLU A 701 -26.75 -1.87 -4.91
C GLU A 701 -26.87 -0.47 -5.53
N PHE A 702 -27.35 0.48 -4.76
CA PHE A 702 -27.46 1.88 -5.17
C PHE A 702 -26.65 2.74 -4.20
N GLY A 703 -25.89 3.67 -4.73
CA GLY A 703 -25.00 4.53 -3.95
C GLY A 703 -25.19 6.01 -4.30
N LEU A 704 -25.01 6.84 -3.27
CA LEU A 704 -24.83 8.29 -3.37
C LEU A 704 -23.51 8.62 -2.70
N THR A 705 -22.67 9.41 -3.36
CA THR A 705 -21.39 9.89 -2.81
C THR A 705 -21.36 11.40 -2.93
N PHE A 706 -20.94 12.05 -1.86
CA PHE A 706 -20.76 13.49 -1.79
C PHE A 706 -19.34 13.80 -1.30
N GLU A 707 -18.70 14.76 -1.92
CA GLU A 707 -17.39 15.24 -1.51
C GLU A 707 -17.40 16.73 -1.36
N ASN A 708 -16.59 17.25 -0.45
CA ASN A 708 -16.57 18.65 -0.09
C ASN A 708 -17.99 19.18 0.14
N ILE A 709 -18.75 18.54 1.04
CA ILE A 709 -20.17 18.84 1.32
C ILE A 709 -20.37 20.30 1.70
N LEU A 710 -19.37 20.89 2.37
CA LEU A 710 -19.41 22.28 2.80
C LEU A 710 -19.05 23.27 1.69
N ASN A 711 -18.67 22.77 0.51
CA ASN A 711 -18.20 23.56 -0.63
C ASN A 711 -17.11 24.56 -0.26
N VAL A 712 -16.12 24.10 0.52
CA VAL A 712 -14.96 24.90 0.92
C VAL A 712 -14.09 25.15 -0.29
N ASP A 713 -13.60 26.37 -0.47
CA ASP A 713 -12.51 26.66 -1.40
C ASP A 713 -11.20 26.20 -0.79
N TRP A 714 -10.50 25.31 -1.49
CA TRP A 714 -9.26 24.70 -1.03
C TRP A 714 -8.32 24.41 -2.19
N ASN A 715 -7.05 24.19 -1.87
CA ASN A 715 -6.01 23.88 -2.85
C ASN A 715 -5.51 22.44 -2.64
N GLU A 716 -5.34 21.71 -3.74
CA GLU A 716 -4.71 20.38 -3.73
C GLU A 716 -3.18 20.54 -3.67
N ALA A 717 -2.46 20.30 -4.76
CA ALA A 717 -1.03 20.55 -4.84
C ALA A 717 -0.76 22.05 -4.78
N GLN A 718 0.29 22.45 -4.05
CA GLN A 718 0.67 23.83 -3.82
C GLN A 718 2.20 23.91 -3.78
N PHE A 719 2.81 24.89 -4.45
CA PHE A 719 4.25 25.06 -4.52
C PHE A 719 4.61 26.54 -4.44
N ASP A 720 5.77 26.87 -3.84
CA ASP A 720 6.42 28.16 -4.04
C ASP A 720 7.19 28.07 -5.37
N THR A 721 6.76 28.83 -6.37
CA THR A 721 7.32 28.78 -7.72
C THR A 721 7.61 30.19 -8.23
N GLU A 722 8.80 30.40 -8.71
CA GLU A 722 9.14 31.59 -9.46
C GLU A 722 8.62 31.47 -10.89
N SER A 723 7.86 32.46 -11.35
CA SER A 723 7.28 32.45 -12.68
C SER A 723 7.13 33.84 -13.24
N ARG A 724 7.01 33.96 -14.57
CA ARG A 724 6.75 35.20 -15.27
C ARG A 724 5.61 35.01 -16.27
N LEU A 725 4.58 35.81 -16.17
CA LEU A 725 3.50 35.84 -17.16
C LEU A 725 3.89 36.62 -18.39
N PHE A 726 3.24 36.40 -19.54
CA PHE A 726 3.59 36.98 -20.84
C PHE A 726 3.76 38.50 -20.82
N ASN A 727 2.92 39.22 -20.08
CA ASN A 727 2.93 40.70 -20.04
C ASN A 727 3.74 41.29 -18.88
N GLU A 728 4.41 40.44 -18.07
CA GLU A 728 5.23 40.88 -16.94
C GLU A 728 6.67 41.18 -17.38
N GLN A 729 7.30 42.20 -16.76
CA GLN A 729 8.71 42.51 -16.99
C GLN A 729 9.63 41.66 -16.11
N ASP A 730 9.24 41.49 -14.84
CA ASP A 730 10.01 40.78 -13.81
C ASP A 730 9.32 39.48 -13.43
N SER A 731 10.10 38.52 -12.96
CA SER A 731 9.59 37.28 -12.36
C SER A 731 9.02 37.55 -10.98
N VAL A 732 8.11 36.66 -10.53
CA VAL A 732 7.49 36.68 -9.20
C VAL A 732 7.53 35.28 -8.60
N SER A 733 8.11 35.15 -7.39
CA SER A 733 8.01 33.95 -6.57
C SER A 733 6.79 34.03 -5.66
N GLU A 734 5.87 33.13 -5.81
CA GLU A 734 4.65 33.04 -4.99
C GLU A 734 4.04 31.65 -5.03
N LEU A 735 2.94 31.49 -4.31
CA LEU A 735 2.20 30.24 -4.29
C LEU A 735 1.52 29.97 -5.65
N HIS A 736 1.90 28.86 -6.28
CA HIS A 736 1.19 28.23 -7.38
C HIS A 736 0.39 27.06 -6.84
N TYR A 737 -0.82 26.85 -7.33
CA TYR A 737 -1.67 25.80 -6.80
C TYR A 737 -2.61 25.18 -7.83
N THR A 738 -3.02 23.97 -7.55
CA THR A 738 -4.16 23.31 -8.21
C THR A 738 -5.42 23.57 -7.37
N PRO A 739 -6.47 24.21 -7.92
CA PRO A 739 -7.73 24.36 -7.21
C PRO A 739 -8.33 23.00 -6.87
N GLY A 740 -8.70 22.85 -5.61
CA GLY A 740 -9.37 21.63 -5.15
C GLY A 740 -10.80 21.53 -5.66
N THR A 741 -11.24 20.30 -5.84
CA THR A 741 -12.60 20.02 -6.35
C THR A 741 -13.66 20.68 -5.43
N PRO A 742 -14.56 21.53 -5.96
CA PRO A 742 -15.68 22.08 -5.22
C PRO A 742 -16.69 20.97 -4.87
N PHE A 743 -17.84 21.30 -4.28
CA PHE A 743 -18.87 20.30 -3.99
C PHE A 743 -19.07 19.35 -5.17
N PHE A 744 -18.89 18.06 -4.93
CA PHE A 744 -19.03 16.99 -5.91
C PHE A 744 -20.09 15.98 -5.43
N ALA A 745 -20.93 15.52 -6.34
CA ALA A 745 -21.92 14.49 -6.07
C ALA A 745 -21.94 13.46 -7.18
N LYS A 746 -22.09 12.19 -6.79
CA LYS A 746 -22.10 11.04 -7.70
C LYS A 746 -23.16 10.03 -7.28
N VAL A 747 -23.88 9.46 -8.24
CA VAL A 747 -24.79 8.33 -8.05
C VAL A 747 -24.19 7.09 -8.68
N SER A 748 -24.48 5.93 -8.09
CA SER A 748 -24.04 4.64 -8.61
C SER A 748 -25.14 3.59 -8.55
N ALA A 749 -25.11 2.65 -9.50
CA ALA A 749 -25.95 1.46 -9.49
C ALA A 749 -25.09 0.24 -9.86
N THR A 750 -25.10 -0.78 -9.00
CA THR A 750 -24.42 -2.06 -9.23
C THR A 750 -25.44 -3.17 -9.37
N PHE A 751 -25.32 -3.98 -10.39
CA PHE A 751 -26.17 -5.16 -10.62
C PHE A 751 -25.33 -6.43 -10.46
N PHE A 752 -25.82 -7.38 -9.69
CA PHE A 752 -25.15 -8.64 -9.37
C PHE A 752 -25.85 -9.82 -10.04
N PHE A 753 -25.07 -10.75 -10.60
CA PHE A 753 -25.58 -11.94 -11.31
C PHE A 753 -24.66 -13.15 -11.21
#